data_8db662315008ddc4b49411dd3f423ca9
#
_entry.id   8db662315008ddc4b49411dd3f423ca9
#
_cell.length_a   1.000
_cell.length_b   1.000
_cell.length_c   1.000
_cell.angle_alpha   90.00
_cell.angle_beta   90.00
_cell.angle_gamma   90.00
#
_symmetry.space_group_name_H-M   'P 1'
#
loop_
_entity.id
_entity.type
_entity.pdbx_description
1 polymer ?
#
loop_
_entity_poly.entity_id
_entity_poly.type
_entity_poly.pdbx_seq_one_letter_code
_entity_poly.pdbx_strand_id
1 'polypeptide(L)'
;MACQHLESITLSSPTPAQSVYREDCTQCFDSIDDPEGLDVCLQCFNGGCVSERAHSQLHYVTRRHPLALNIRRTRKQVVKDEPPAKMTKLAIAAETEADRYDISTTVKCHECAKELDKSHAKLAALVDGILKANTFSRQEEVKAWEQEMSTCEHILKLQQETSRKIESGDLGHCSKCELNENLWLCLVCGNLGCGRAQFGGVGGNSHGLAHATESQHAVAVKLGSITPEGSADVYCYQCDEERLDNDLAAHLAHWGIILADRVKTEKSLTEMQIEQNLRWEFSMTTEDGKELQPLFGPSLTGLRNLGNSCYLASILQCLFDLPSFQNRYNIPDADLPSVADPAQDLETQLRKVADGLLSGRYSKPDSEVVASEHSPEVPHQKGLAPSMLKHLIGRGHAEFSTMRQQDSFEFLQHLIKLITRSQHPVPFSDPTQSFRFVMEQRLQCMNCKKVRYSSTEQDSIFIDVPLEKLPRSEGEEGDAYQPVTLEQCLNRFTAQEAVELTCPACDSKIGFMKRTLFRTFPTTLVVNARKMTVENWVPRKVDVPVIIGDGPFSLDEYLSPGHQESEELLPEDDKAATPTFTPNEGALDQLMAMGFPRNRCEKALHATGNSDANIAMEWLFAHMEDEGIDDPLILAPAGTGASDGVDPEKIEMLGAMGFNALQARKALQETSGDVERAVEWLFSHPNDQGDLVEDGTAAEKESGPAGSANLPANFQLQSIVCHKGTSIHAGHYVAFIRKQLDPSEKPKWVLFNDEKVVEAGDVEEMKKTAYVYFFNRV
;
A
#
# COMPACT_ATOMS: atom_id res chain seq x y z
N MET A 1 -14.93 -6.26 50.29
CA MET A 1 -14.22 -4.99 50.41
C MET A 1 -14.22 -4.34 49.06
N ALA A 2 -14.58 -3.06 48.94
CA ALA A 2 -14.55 -2.30 47.69
C ALA A 2 -13.11 -2.20 47.17
N CYS A 3 -12.93 -2.15 45.87
CA CYS A 3 -11.62 -1.98 45.24
C CYS A 3 -11.23 -0.50 45.33
N GLN A 4 -10.15 -0.18 46.06
CA GLN A 4 -9.68 1.19 46.22
C GLN A 4 -9.27 1.81 44.88
N HIS A 5 -8.76 1.03 43.94
CA HIS A 5 -8.34 1.49 42.61
C HIS A 5 -9.53 1.96 41.75
N LEU A 6 -10.70 1.33 41.90
CA LEU A 6 -11.92 1.78 41.24
C LEU A 6 -12.38 3.16 41.75
N GLU A 7 -12.18 3.45 43.03
CA GLU A 7 -12.57 4.73 43.62
C GLU A 7 -11.61 5.87 43.28
N SER A 8 -10.30 5.57 43.16
CA SER A 8 -9.25 6.55 42.94
C SER A 8 -9.06 6.97 41.48
N ILE A 9 -9.55 6.17 40.51
CA ILE A 9 -9.32 6.40 39.08
C ILE A 9 -10.54 7.05 38.46
N THR A 10 -10.29 8.07 37.61
CA THR A 10 -11.30 8.66 36.75
C THR A 10 -11.45 7.81 35.49
N LEU A 11 -12.62 7.28 35.23
CA LEU A 11 -12.96 6.48 34.05
C LEU A 11 -13.95 7.24 33.17
N SER A 12 -13.75 7.19 31.86
CA SER A 12 -14.66 7.77 30.86
C SER A 12 -14.95 6.78 29.76
N SER A 13 -16.16 6.80 29.20
CA SER A 13 -16.48 5.99 28.03
C SER A 13 -15.66 6.41 26.82
N PRO A 14 -15.34 5.49 25.90
CA PRO A 14 -14.58 5.83 24.69
C PRO A 14 -15.33 6.85 23.85
N THR A 15 -14.61 7.84 23.34
CA THR A 15 -15.13 8.79 22.36
C THR A 15 -15.10 8.18 20.95
N PRO A 16 -15.89 8.69 19.99
CA PRO A 16 -15.87 8.17 18.62
C PRO A 16 -14.49 8.22 17.95
N ALA A 17 -13.63 9.14 18.38
CA ALA A 17 -12.26 9.27 17.85
C ALA A 17 -11.24 8.31 18.48
N GLN A 18 -11.58 7.68 19.61
CA GLN A 18 -10.68 6.76 20.31
C GLN A 18 -10.84 5.34 19.80
N SER A 19 -9.71 4.72 19.44
CA SER A 19 -9.68 3.32 19.04
C SER A 19 -9.87 2.38 20.23
N VAL A 20 -10.74 1.39 20.07
CA VAL A 20 -11.01 0.36 21.08
C VAL A 20 -10.51 -1.00 20.53
N TYR A 21 -9.46 -1.54 21.13
CA TYR A 21 -8.83 -2.81 20.73
C TYR A 21 -9.46 -3.97 21.50
N ARG A 22 -10.68 -4.36 21.12
CA ARG A 22 -11.43 -5.39 21.82
C ARG A 22 -11.57 -6.72 21.08
N GLU A 23 -11.04 -6.83 19.88
CA GLU A 23 -11.09 -8.06 19.05
C GLU A 23 -9.81 -8.87 19.17
N ASP A 24 -8.64 -8.20 19.03
CA ASP A 24 -7.32 -8.80 19.07
C ASP A 24 -6.41 -8.14 20.09
N CYS A 25 -5.46 -8.91 20.63
CA CYS A 25 -4.36 -8.37 21.39
C CYS A 25 -3.49 -7.44 20.54
N THR A 26 -3.06 -6.31 21.11
CA THR A 26 -2.22 -5.34 20.40
C THR A 26 -0.80 -5.84 20.13
N GLN A 27 -0.33 -6.89 20.84
CA GLN A 27 1.03 -7.42 20.75
C GLN A 27 1.12 -8.85 20.18
N CYS A 28 0.00 -9.57 20.07
CA CYS A 28 -0.08 -10.89 19.42
C CYS A 28 -1.45 -11.06 18.74
N PHE A 29 -1.72 -12.25 18.17
CA PHE A 29 -3.00 -12.53 17.50
C PHE A 29 -4.00 -13.32 18.37
N ASP A 30 -3.74 -13.44 19.67
CA ASP A 30 -4.76 -13.95 20.59
C ASP A 30 -5.96 -12.98 20.60
N SER A 31 -7.16 -13.51 20.68
CA SER A 31 -8.41 -12.79 20.45
C SER A 31 -9.47 -13.09 21.51
N ILE A 32 -10.63 -12.47 21.38
CA ILE A 32 -11.79 -12.75 22.23
C ILE A 32 -12.36 -14.16 22.01
N ASP A 33 -11.96 -14.87 20.95
CA ASP A 33 -12.39 -16.24 20.64
C ASP A 33 -11.57 -17.28 21.42
N ASP A 34 -10.44 -16.87 22.03
CA ASP A 34 -9.62 -17.75 22.83
C ASP A 34 -10.31 -18.12 24.16
N PRO A 35 -10.00 -19.30 24.73
CA PRO A 35 -10.69 -19.79 25.93
C PRO A 35 -10.67 -18.83 27.12
N GLU A 36 -9.62 -18.04 27.27
CA GLU A 36 -9.45 -17.08 28.37
C GLU A 36 -9.93 -15.68 28.00
N GLY A 37 -10.25 -15.44 26.72
CA GLY A 37 -10.69 -14.15 26.18
C GLY A 37 -9.59 -13.09 26.15
N LEU A 38 -9.99 -11.85 26.01
CA LEU A 38 -9.14 -10.68 25.88
C LEU A 38 -9.49 -9.64 26.94
N ASP A 39 -8.48 -9.02 27.54
CA ASP A 39 -8.64 -7.90 28.44
C ASP A 39 -8.56 -6.57 27.70
N VAL A 40 -9.54 -5.72 27.87
CA VAL A 40 -9.54 -4.33 27.39
C VAL A 40 -9.28 -3.40 28.58
N CYS A 41 -8.23 -2.62 28.54
CA CYS A 41 -7.92 -1.64 29.57
C CYS A 41 -9.03 -0.58 29.68
N LEU A 42 -9.54 -0.33 30.88
CA LEU A 42 -10.62 0.64 31.10
C LEU A 42 -10.18 2.11 31.04
N GLN A 43 -8.88 2.38 30.94
CA GLN A 43 -8.32 3.74 30.88
C GLN A 43 -7.89 4.17 29.47
N CYS A 44 -7.29 3.25 28.69
CA CYS A 44 -6.78 3.56 27.35
C CYS A 44 -7.30 2.64 26.26
N PHE A 45 -8.17 1.70 26.57
CA PHE A 45 -8.84 0.76 25.65
C PHE A 45 -7.89 -0.18 24.88
N ASN A 46 -6.65 -0.32 25.36
CA ASN A 46 -5.69 -1.27 24.82
C ASN A 46 -6.16 -2.71 25.06
N GLY A 47 -6.09 -3.55 24.03
CA GLY A 47 -6.40 -4.98 24.10
C GLY A 47 -5.15 -5.80 24.45
N GLY A 48 -5.24 -6.66 25.47
CA GLY A 48 -4.14 -7.56 25.89
C GLY A 48 -4.63 -8.96 26.16
N CYS A 49 -3.91 -9.96 25.67
CA CYS A 49 -4.24 -11.38 25.95
C CYS A 49 -4.02 -11.74 27.42
N VAL A 50 -4.76 -12.74 27.86
CA VAL A 50 -4.70 -13.28 29.22
C VAL A 50 -3.96 -14.62 29.27
N SER A 51 -3.70 -15.22 28.12
CA SER A 51 -3.00 -16.48 27.89
C SER A 51 -1.57 -16.48 28.44
N GLU A 52 -0.77 -17.49 28.12
CA GLU A 52 0.63 -17.63 28.56
C GLU A 52 1.50 -16.39 28.36
N ARG A 53 1.24 -15.58 27.33
CA ARG A 53 1.98 -14.34 27.05
C ARG A 53 1.61 -13.17 27.95
N ALA A 54 0.40 -13.19 28.51
CA ALA A 54 -0.10 -12.26 29.50
C ALA A 54 0.14 -10.77 29.17
N HIS A 55 -0.09 -10.35 27.91
CA HIS A 55 0.11 -8.96 27.49
C HIS A 55 -0.79 -7.96 28.23
N SER A 56 -1.92 -8.40 28.76
CA SER A 56 -2.75 -7.61 29.68
C SER A 56 -2.00 -7.28 30.97
N GLN A 57 -1.28 -8.24 31.55
CA GLN A 57 -0.47 -8.05 32.72
C GLN A 57 0.76 -7.17 32.42
N LEU A 58 1.38 -7.34 31.26
CA LEU A 58 2.49 -6.52 30.80
C LEU A 58 2.03 -5.05 30.68
N HIS A 59 0.87 -4.80 30.08
CA HIS A 59 0.27 -3.48 29.97
C HIS A 59 0.04 -2.85 31.36
N TYR A 60 -0.50 -3.61 32.32
CA TYR A 60 -0.65 -3.15 33.70
C TYR A 60 0.68 -2.75 34.34
N VAL A 61 1.72 -3.60 34.23
CA VAL A 61 3.05 -3.32 34.80
C VAL A 61 3.66 -2.05 34.19
N THR A 62 3.53 -1.90 32.86
CA THR A 62 4.11 -0.79 32.09
C THR A 62 3.37 0.52 32.32
N ARG A 63 2.05 0.52 32.17
CA ARG A 63 1.21 1.74 32.19
C ARG A 63 0.59 2.04 33.54
N ARG A 64 0.67 1.11 34.48
CA ARG A 64 0.01 1.20 35.79
C ARG A 64 -1.50 1.41 35.70
N HIS A 65 -2.13 0.79 34.67
CA HIS A 65 -3.57 0.77 34.47
C HIS A 65 -4.16 -0.51 35.08
N PRO A 66 -4.68 -0.50 36.31
CA PRO A 66 -5.01 -1.74 37.04
C PRO A 66 -6.36 -2.33 36.62
N LEU A 67 -7.25 -1.58 35.95
CA LEU A 67 -8.60 -2.01 35.67
C LEU A 67 -8.73 -2.49 34.22
N ALA A 68 -9.30 -3.67 34.03
CA ALA A 68 -9.55 -4.24 32.71
C ALA A 68 -10.93 -4.90 32.62
N LEU A 69 -11.51 -4.86 31.42
CA LEU A 69 -12.71 -5.59 31.03
C LEU A 69 -12.25 -6.84 30.24
N ASN A 70 -12.45 -8.01 30.82
CA ASN A 70 -12.26 -9.24 30.06
C ASN A 70 -13.50 -9.47 29.18
N ILE A 71 -13.26 -9.73 27.91
CA ILE A 71 -14.30 -10.06 26.92
C ILE A 71 -13.97 -11.43 26.36
N ARG A 72 -14.94 -12.31 26.35
CA ARG A 72 -14.84 -13.64 25.77
C ARG A 72 -16.05 -13.92 24.91
N ARG A 73 -15.80 -14.42 23.69
CA ARG A 73 -16.79 -14.80 22.71
C ARG A 73 -16.81 -16.31 22.55
N THR A 74 -17.97 -16.93 22.69
CA THR A 74 -18.14 -18.38 22.50
C THR A 74 -19.23 -18.64 21.47
N ARG A 75 -18.97 -19.58 20.56
CA ARG A 75 -19.95 -19.94 19.53
C ARG A 75 -21.12 -20.69 20.16
N LYS A 76 -22.34 -20.29 19.79
CA LYS A 76 -23.56 -21.02 20.14
C LYS A 76 -23.58 -22.36 19.43
N GLN A 77 -23.82 -23.44 20.15
CA GLN A 77 -24.09 -24.72 19.52
C GLN A 77 -25.47 -24.66 18.88
N VAL A 78 -25.53 -24.50 17.56
CA VAL A 78 -26.77 -24.61 16.81
C VAL A 78 -27.07 -26.09 16.67
N VAL A 79 -28.01 -26.59 17.47
CA VAL A 79 -28.63 -27.89 17.22
C VAL A 79 -29.45 -27.73 15.94
N LYS A 80 -28.99 -28.28 14.84
CA LYS A 80 -29.78 -28.34 13.60
C LYS A 80 -30.89 -29.36 13.82
N ASP A 81 -32.05 -28.92 14.33
CA ASP A 81 -33.30 -29.64 14.14
C ASP A 81 -33.74 -29.42 12.69
N GLU A 82 -33.95 -30.52 11.98
CA GLU A 82 -34.51 -30.75 10.66
C GLU A 82 -34.39 -29.64 9.57
N PRO A 83 -34.13 -30.02 8.30
CA PRO A 83 -34.02 -29.03 7.22
C PRO A 83 -35.34 -28.28 7.08
N PRO A 84 -35.34 -26.95 7.06
CA PRO A 84 -36.57 -26.18 6.90
C PRO A 84 -37.20 -26.54 5.56
N ALA A 85 -38.51 -26.88 5.61
CA ALA A 85 -39.34 -27.06 4.43
C ALA A 85 -39.11 -25.89 3.49
N LYS A 86 -38.87 -26.19 2.18
CA LYS A 86 -38.59 -25.27 1.06
C LYS A 86 -39.12 -23.86 1.30
N MET A 87 -38.33 -22.99 1.87
CA MET A 87 -38.62 -21.57 1.93
C MET A 87 -38.22 -20.92 0.61
N THR A 88 -39.16 -20.22 0.04
CA THR A 88 -38.99 -19.35 -1.14
C THR A 88 -37.83 -18.37 -0.93
N LYS A 89 -37.05 -18.13 -1.98
CA LYS A 89 -35.80 -17.36 -2.10
C LYS A 89 -35.80 -15.89 -1.61
N LEU A 90 -36.72 -15.47 -0.75
CA LEU A 90 -37.00 -14.06 -0.46
C LEU A 90 -36.88 -13.61 1.00
N ALA A 91 -36.30 -14.43 1.89
CA ALA A 91 -36.04 -13.99 3.27
C ALA A 91 -34.80 -14.71 3.84
N ILE A 92 -33.61 -14.40 3.35
CA ILE A 92 -32.38 -14.61 4.11
C ILE A 92 -32.26 -13.36 5.01
N ALA A 93 -32.85 -13.41 6.21
CA ALA A 93 -32.45 -12.49 7.26
C ALA A 93 -30.97 -12.76 7.53
N ALA A 94 -30.11 -11.77 7.32
CA ALA A 94 -28.70 -11.89 7.63
C ALA A 94 -28.58 -12.20 9.13
N GLU A 95 -28.05 -13.38 9.47
CA GLU A 95 -27.78 -13.77 10.86
C GLU A 95 -26.84 -12.73 11.46
N THR A 96 -27.23 -12.15 12.59
CA THR A 96 -26.39 -11.19 13.32
C THR A 96 -25.33 -11.91 14.13
N GLU A 97 -24.26 -11.22 14.54
CA GLU A 97 -23.24 -11.78 15.45
C GLU A 97 -23.87 -12.31 16.75
N ALA A 98 -24.90 -11.63 17.26
CA ALA A 98 -25.65 -12.04 18.44
C ALA A 98 -26.40 -13.37 18.26
N ASP A 99 -26.72 -13.76 17.04
CA ASP A 99 -27.36 -15.04 16.74
C ASP A 99 -26.36 -16.21 16.77
N ARG A 100 -25.12 -15.93 16.44
CA ARG A 100 -24.03 -16.94 16.31
C ARG A 100 -23.22 -17.11 17.59
N TYR A 101 -23.06 -16.06 18.38
CA TYR A 101 -22.11 -16.03 19.49
C TYR A 101 -22.73 -15.54 20.79
N ASP A 102 -22.26 -16.09 21.91
CA ASP A 102 -22.48 -15.58 23.25
C ASP A 102 -21.25 -14.79 23.70
N ILE A 103 -21.46 -13.57 24.17
CA ILE A 103 -20.41 -12.71 24.70
C ILE A 103 -20.52 -12.67 26.22
N SER A 104 -19.47 -13.12 26.91
CA SER A 104 -19.35 -13.00 28.35
C SER A 104 -18.33 -11.93 28.72
N THR A 105 -18.61 -11.17 29.78
CA THR A 105 -17.76 -10.07 30.23
C THR A 105 -17.56 -10.10 31.72
N THR A 106 -16.32 -9.88 32.18
CA THR A 106 -15.97 -9.71 33.58
C THR A 106 -15.05 -8.52 33.77
N VAL A 107 -15.23 -7.72 34.83
CA VAL A 107 -14.31 -6.64 35.15
C VAL A 107 -13.37 -7.08 36.25
N LYS A 108 -12.08 -6.83 36.07
CA LYS A 108 -11.06 -7.23 37.03
C LYS A 108 -10.10 -6.11 37.36
N CYS A 109 -9.49 -6.19 38.53
CA CYS A 109 -8.39 -5.32 38.96
C CYS A 109 -7.13 -6.16 39.09
N HIS A 110 -6.12 -5.86 38.29
CA HIS A 110 -4.83 -6.56 38.31
C HIS A 110 -4.07 -6.37 39.62
N GLU A 111 -4.15 -5.16 40.23
CA GLU A 111 -3.49 -4.84 41.49
C GLU A 111 -4.10 -5.62 42.66
N CYS A 112 -5.43 -5.71 42.72
CA CYS A 112 -6.12 -6.43 43.80
C CYS A 112 -6.27 -7.93 43.52
N ALA A 113 -6.00 -8.38 42.31
CA ALA A 113 -6.29 -9.72 41.79
C ALA A 113 -7.75 -10.16 42.09
N LYS A 114 -8.75 -9.26 41.86
CA LYS A 114 -10.17 -9.50 42.16
C LYS A 114 -11.03 -9.11 40.97
N GLU A 115 -12.11 -9.88 40.83
CA GLU A 115 -13.22 -9.50 39.99
C GLU A 115 -14.08 -8.43 40.66
N LEU A 116 -14.59 -7.52 39.86
CA LEU A 116 -15.41 -6.39 40.29
C LEU A 116 -16.84 -6.55 39.72
N ASP A 117 -17.80 -6.06 40.50
CA ASP A 117 -19.20 -6.07 40.05
C ASP A 117 -19.39 -5.04 38.91
N LYS A 118 -19.68 -5.56 37.72
CA LYS A 118 -19.93 -4.74 36.51
C LYS A 118 -21.17 -3.85 36.62
N SER A 119 -22.09 -4.13 37.57
CA SER A 119 -23.26 -3.30 37.84
C SER A 119 -22.96 -2.04 38.65
N HIS A 120 -21.71 -1.87 39.12
CA HIS A 120 -21.26 -0.68 39.82
C HIS A 120 -21.45 0.58 38.94
N ALA A 121 -21.96 1.65 39.53
CA ALA A 121 -22.36 2.86 38.81
C ALA A 121 -21.26 3.47 37.90
N LYS A 122 -19.99 3.39 38.32
CA LYS A 122 -18.86 3.84 37.53
C LYS A 122 -18.51 2.90 36.36
N LEU A 123 -18.90 1.64 36.41
CA LEU A 123 -18.51 0.61 35.45
C LEU A 123 -19.59 0.32 34.39
N ALA A 124 -20.86 0.34 34.79
CA ALA A 124 -21.94 -0.08 33.90
C ALA A 124 -21.99 0.70 32.58
N ALA A 125 -21.94 2.04 32.66
CA ALA A 125 -21.96 2.89 31.46
C ALA A 125 -20.68 2.75 30.62
N LEU A 126 -19.52 2.55 31.27
CA LEU A 126 -18.23 2.36 30.59
C LEU A 126 -18.17 1.03 29.85
N VAL A 127 -18.58 -0.06 30.51
CA VAL A 127 -18.66 -1.40 29.90
C VAL A 127 -19.59 -1.39 28.68
N ASP A 128 -20.78 -0.81 28.83
CA ASP A 128 -21.72 -0.66 27.71
C ASP A 128 -21.13 0.19 26.58
N GLY A 129 -20.42 1.28 26.91
CA GLY A 129 -19.72 2.13 25.96
C GLY A 129 -18.63 1.39 25.20
N ILE A 130 -17.80 0.57 25.86
CA ILE A 130 -16.75 -0.25 25.23
C ILE A 130 -17.37 -1.30 24.30
N LEU A 131 -18.44 -1.97 24.72
CA LEU A 131 -19.10 -3.01 23.92
C LEU A 131 -19.81 -2.44 22.69
N LYS A 132 -20.33 -1.22 22.75
CA LYS A 132 -20.99 -0.52 21.64
C LYS A 132 -20.05 0.27 20.73
N ALA A 133 -18.85 0.61 21.23
CA ALA A 133 -17.87 1.32 20.41
C ALA A 133 -17.53 0.50 19.17
N ASN A 134 -17.29 1.18 18.04
CA ASN A 134 -16.71 0.53 16.89
C ASN A 134 -15.32 -0.03 17.24
N THR A 135 -15.06 -1.24 16.79
CA THR A 135 -13.72 -1.83 16.92
C THR A 135 -12.72 -1.09 16.05
N PHE A 136 -11.44 -1.19 16.37
CA PHE A 136 -10.37 -0.61 15.55
C PHE A 136 -10.51 -1.00 14.06
N SER A 137 -10.67 -2.30 13.77
CA SER A 137 -10.84 -2.79 12.39
C SER A 137 -12.04 -2.13 11.70
N ARG A 138 -13.17 -2.02 12.40
CA ARG A 138 -14.37 -1.42 11.83
C ARG A 138 -14.25 0.09 11.62
N GLN A 139 -13.55 0.79 12.52
CA GLN A 139 -13.27 2.23 12.34
C GLN A 139 -12.40 2.47 11.11
N GLU A 140 -11.37 1.64 10.91
CA GLU A 140 -10.48 1.76 9.76
C GLU A 140 -11.18 1.40 8.44
N GLU A 141 -12.03 0.39 8.42
CA GLU A 141 -12.90 0.11 7.28
C GLU A 141 -13.77 1.31 6.93
N VAL A 142 -14.45 1.91 7.92
CA VAL A 142 -15.32 3.08 7.70
C VAL A 142 -14.52 4.27 7.17
N LYS A 143 -13.35 4.57 7.77
CA LYS A 143 -12.48 5.66 7.29
C LYS A 143 -11.98 5.43 5.86
N ALA A 144 -11.56 4.20 5.54
CA ALA A 144 -11.14 3.86 4.20
C ALA A 144 -12.29 4.00 3.19
N TRP A 145 -13.49 3.60 3.55
CA TRP A 145 -14.70 3.81 2.77
C TRP A 145 -15.02 5.30 2.57
N GLU A 146 -14.92 6.11 3.63
CA GLU A 146 -15.14 7.55 3.56
C GLU A 146 -14.11 8.25 2.64
N GLN A 147 -12.86 7.78 2.65
CA GLN A 147 -11.80 8.30 1.76
C GLN A 147 -12.00 7.88 0.30
N GLU A 148 -12.46 6.66 0.05
CA GLU A 148 -12.74 6.15 -1.31
C GLU A 148 -13.97 6.81 -1.94
N MET A 149 -14.96 7.17 -1.13
CA MET A 149 -16.24 7.74 -1.57
C MET A 149 -16.26 9.26 -1.42
N SER A 150 -15.24 9.94 -1.94
CA SER A 150 -15.23 11.41 -1.96
C SER A 150 -15.97 11.95 -3.16
N THR A 151 -16.64 13.09 -2.99
CA THR A 151 -17.16 13.86 -4.11
C THR A 151 -16.03 14.65 -4.77
N CYS A 152 -16.18 15.04 -6.02
CA CYS A 152 -15.19 15.87 -6.73
C CYS A 152 -15.77 17.21 -7.16
N GLU A 153 -14.89 18.15 -7.52
CA GLU A 153 -15.34 19.47 -8.00
C GLU A 153 -16.28 19.41 -9.21
N HIS A 154 -16.12 18.39 -10.06
CA HIS A 154 -16.96 18.24 -11.26
C HIS A 154 -18.40 17.83 -10.91
N ILE A 155 -18.60 17.10 -9.80
CA ILE A 155 -19.93 16.79 -9.26
C ILE A 155 -20.49 18.00 -8.52
N LEU A 156 -19.70 18.66 -7.68
CA LEU A 156 -20.14 19.85 -6.93
C LEU A 156 -20.54 21.01 -7.83
N LYS A 157 -19.90 21.15 -9.00
CA LYS A 157 -20.18 22.18 -10.01
C LYS A 157 -21.11 21.69 -11.13
N LEU A 158 -21.73 20.50 -10.97
CA LEU A 158 -22.58 19.90 -11.99
C LEU A 158 -23.76 20.83 -12.32
N GLN A 159 -23.87 21.21 -13.58
CA GLN A 159 -25.01 21.95 -14.11
C GLN A 159 -25.73 21.10 -15.14
N GLN A 160 -26.99 20.77 -14.84
CA GLN A 160 -27.81 19.97 -15.72
C GLN A 160 -28.45 20.85 -16.79
N GLU A 161 -28.43 20.39 -18.03
CA GLU A 161 -29.11 21.05 -19.15
C GLU A 161 -30.63 21.04 -18.93
N THR A 162 -31.36 21.77 -19.81
CA THR A 162 -32.82 21.88 -19.73
C THR A 162 -33.47 20.50 -19.66
N SER A 163 -34.28 20.25 -18.61
CA SER A 163 -34.84 18.93 -18.33
C SER A 163 -35.69 18.43 -19.51
N ARG A 164 -35.25 17.32 -20.07
CA ARG A 164 -36.01 16.46 -20.96
C ARG A 164 -36.41 15.24 -20.14
N LYS A 165 -37.71 15.06 -19.86
CA LYS A 165 -38.15 13.79 -19.24
C LYS A 165 -37.81 12.67 -20.19
N ILE A 166 -36.88 11.82 -19.76
CA ILE A 166 -36.52 10.64 -20.53
C ILE A 166 -37.64 9.63 -20.33
N GLU A 167 -38.34 9.26 -21.41
CA GLU A 167 -39.37 8.23 -21.34
C GLU A 167 -38.76 6.87 -21.04
N SER A 168 -39.50 5.99 -20.38
CA SER A 168 -38.99 4.67 -19.96
C SER A 168 -38.48 3.83 -21.15
N GLY A 169 -38.97 4.07 -22.35
CA GLY A 169 -38.52 3.44 -23.58
C GLY A 169 -37.12 3.91 -24.06
N ASP A 170 -36.76 5.17 -23.77
CA ASP A 170 -35.47 5.75 -24.18
C ASP A 170 -34.29 5.29 -23.28
N LEU A 171 -34.59 4.65 -22.14
CA LEU A 171 -33.61 4.07 -21.23
C LEU A 171 -33.24 2.64 -21.59
N GLY A 172 -33.76 2.09 -22.67
CA GLY A 172 -33.63 0.68 -23.03
C GLY A 172 -32.33 0.30 -23.72
N HIS A 173 -31.61 1.23 -24.36
CA HIS A 173 -30.37 0.92 -25.11
C HIS A 173 -29.44 2.13 -25.23
N CYS A 174 -28.18 1.88 -25.58
CA CYS A 174 -27.19 2.90 -25.84
C CYS A 174 -27.62 3.81 -27.03
N SER A 175 -27.38 5.11 -26.94
CA SER A 175 -27.73 6.07 -27.99
C SER A 175 -26.98 5.86 -29.33
N LYS A 176 -25.85 5.14 -29.30
CA LYS A 176 -24.99 4.90 -30.47
C LYS A 176 -24.95 3.40 -30.92
N CYS A 177 -25.53 2.46 -30.14
CA CYS A 177 -25.57 1.04 -30.49
C CYS A 177 -26.74 0.31 -29.78
N GLU A 178 -26.98 -0.96 -30.17
CA GLU A 178 -28.09 -1.79 -29.68
C GLU A 178 -27.88 -2.41 -28.29
N LEU A 179 -26.78 -2.05 -27.57
CA LEU A 179 -26.53 -2.58 -26.23
C LEU A 179 -27.54 -2.02 -25.23
N ASN A 180 -28.14 -2.91 -24.44
CA ASN A 180 -29.15 -2.65 -23.43
C ASN A 180 -28.66 -2.93 -21.99
N GLU A 181 -27.41 -3.35 -21.84
CA GLU A 181 -26.75 -3.58 -20.56
C GLU A 181 -25.52 -2.69 -20.40
N ASN A 182 -25.05 -2.50 -19.15
CA ASN A 182 -23.92 -1.65 -18.82
C ASN A 182 -24.09 -0.22 -19.36
N LEU A 183 -25.26 0.35 -19.10
CA LEU A 183 -25.63 1.68 -19.60
C LEU A 183 -25.31 2.76 -18.57
N TRP A 184 -24.68 3.84 -19.07
CA TRP A 184 -24.26 5.00 -18.29
C TRP A 184 -25.00 6.24 -18.76
N LEU A 185 -25.73 6.87 -17.83
CA LEU A 185 -26.46 8.11 -18.05
C LEU A 185 -25.58 9.32 -17.73
N CYS A 186 -25.32 10.16 -18.69
CA CYS A 186 -24.69 11.46 -18.46
C CYS A 186 -25.59 12.34 -17.60
N LEU A 187 -25.13 12.74 -16.41
CA LEU A 187 -25.90 13.57 -15.49
C LEU A 187 -26.07 15.01 -15.99
N VAL A 188 -25.23 15.49 -16.92
CA VAL A 188 -25.30 16.83 -17.50
C VAL A 188 -26.41 16.95 -18.54
N CYS A 189 -26.45 16.07 -19.56
CA CYS A 189 -27.35 16.20 -20.72
C CYS A 189 -28.34 15.06 -20.91
N GLY A 190 -28.31 14.01 -20.03
CA GLY A 190 -29.20 12.85 -20.14
C GLY A 190 -28.88 11.90 -21.31
N ASN A 191 -27.71 12.00 -21.93
CA ASN A 191 -27.28 11.05 -22.97
C ASN A 191 -26.97 9.67 -22.36
N LEU A 192 -27.42 8.61 -23.01
CA LEU A 192 -27.21 7.24 -22.58
C LEU A 192 -26.14 6.56 -23.45
N GLY A 193 -25.00 6.26 -22.86
CA GLY A 193 -23.88 5.56 -23.51
C GLY A 193 -23.62 4.21 -22.86
N CYS A 194 -23.11 3.23 -23.59
CA CYS A 194 -22.63 1.99 -22.98
C CYS A 194 -21.25 2.18 -22.34
N GLY A 195 -20.95 1.37 -21.34
CA GLY A 195 -19.69 1.38 -20.61
C GLY A 195 -18.45 1.11 -21.46
N ARG A 196 -17.27 1.15 -20.85
CA ARG A 196 -15.99 0.89 -21.53
C ARG A 196 -15.95 -0.54 -22.12
N ALA A 197 -15.30 -0.67 -23.26
CA ALA A 197 -14.98 -1.97 -23.81
C ALA A 197 -14.03 -2.72 -22.87
N GLN A 198 -14.41 -3.92 -22.46
CA GLN A 198 -13.58 -4.80 -21.64
C GLN A 198 -13.11 -6.00 -22.45
N PHE A 199 -11.94 -6.52 -22.11
CA PHE A 199 -11.38 -7.69 -22.77
C PHE A 199 -12.22 -8.93 -22.44
N GLY A 200 -12.50 -9.78 -23.43
CA GLY A 200 -13.32 -11.00 -23.25
C GLY A 200 -14.80 -10.83 -23.62
N GLY A 201 -15.20 -9.73 -24.28
CA GLY A 201 -16.56 -9.55 -24.83
C GLY A 201 -17.66 -9.22 -23.81
N VAL A 202 -17.32 -9.06 -22.52
CA VAL A 202 -18.24 -8.66 -21.47
C VAL A 202 -18.00 -7.18 -21.15
N GLY A 203 -18.51 -6.29 -21.97
CA GLY A 203 -18.34 -4.86 -21.79
C GLY A 203 -19.12 -4.07 -22.82
N GLY A 204 -19.13 -2.74 -22.67
CA GLY A 204 -19.73 -1.85 -23.66
C GLY A 204 -18.78 -1.53 -24.80
N ASN A 205 -19.25 -0.69 -25.72
CA ASN A 205 -18.47 -0.18 -26.85
C ASN A 205 -17.84 1.20 -26.55
N SER A 206 -17.69 1.55 -25.29
CA SER A 206 -17.09 2.83 -24.80
C SER A 206 -17.85 4.11 -25.25
N HIS A 207 -19.12 4.02 -25.59
CA HIS A 207 -19.88 5.18 -26.06
C HIS A 207 -20.14 6.24 -24.97
N GLY A 208 -20.17 5.82 -23.67
CA GLY A 208 -20.21 6.74 -22.54
C GLY A 208 -18.93 7.58 -22.45
N LEU A 209 -17.76 6.95 -22.58
CA LEU A 209 -16.45 7.62 -22.60
C LEU A 209 -16.32 8.52 -23.85
N ALA A 210 -16.71 8.03 -25.03
CA ALA A 210 -16.70 8.83 -26.25
C ALA A 210 -17.57 10.10 -26.11
N HIS A 211 -18.77 9.96 -25.53
CA HIS A 211 -19.62 11.10 -25.22
C HIS A 211 -18.94 12.10 -24.28
N ALA A 212 -18.37 11.62 -23.17
CA ALA A 212 -17.68 12.48 -22.21
C ALA A 212 -16.51 13.27 -22.85
N THR A 213 -15.75 12.61 -23.75
CA THR A 213 -14.65 13.22 -24.49
C THR A 213 -15.12 14.26 -25.50
N GLU A 214 -16.19 13.96 -26.28
CA GLU A 214 -16.74 14.81 -27.31
C GLU A 214 -17.46 16.05 -26.73
N SER A 215 -18.24 15.86 -25.64
CA SER A 215 -19.08 16.91 -25.03
C SER A 215 -18.44 17.62 -23.84
N GLN A 216 -17.33 17.11 -23.30
CA GLN A 216 -16.71 17.54 -22.05
C GLN A 216 -17.63 17.38 -20.83
N HIS A 217 -18.63 16.51 -20.89
CA HIS A 217 -19.51 16.19 -19.78
C HIS A 217 -18.86 15.14 -18.87
N ALA A 218 -18.43 15.58 -17.70
CA ALA A 218 -17.56 14.79 -16.85
C ALA A 218 -18.25 13.62 -16.12
N VAL A 219 -19.53 13.74 -15.76
CA VAL A 219 -20.16 12.86 -14.77
C VAL A 219 -21.27 12.00 -15.38
N ALA A 220 -21.22 10.69 -15.11
CA ALA A 220 -22.26 9.75 -15.50
C ALA A 220 -22.56 8.75 -14.38
N VAL A 221 -23.77 8.19 -14.38
CA VAL A 221 -24.22 7.15 -13.44
C VAL A 221 -24.59 5.87 -14.18
N LYS A 222 -24.20 4.72 -13.63
CA LYS A 222 -24.57 3.41 -14.16
C LYS A 222 -26.02 3.06 -13.78
N LEU A 223 -26.92 2.98 -14.76
CA LEU A 223 -28.36 2.80 -14.51
C LEU A 223 -28.72 1.50 -13.79
N GLY A 224 -28.05 0.40 -14.16
CA GLY A 224 -28.34 -0.91 -13.58
C GLY A 224 -27.83 -1.09 -12.14
N SER A 225 -26.95 -0.20 -11.66
CA SER A 225 -26.42 -0.24 -10.26
C SER A 225 -27.27 0.54 -9.25
N ILE A 226 -28.22 1.36 -9.72
CA ILE A 226 -29.03 2.22 -8.87
C ILE A 226 -29.92 1.39 -7.93
N THR A 227 -29.85 1.70 -6.62
CA THR A 227 -30.70 1.06 -5.59
C THR A 227 -31.78 2.03 -5.08
N PRO A 228 -32.88 1.50 -4.52
CA PRO A 228 -33.93 2.34 -3.89
C PRO A 228 -33.42 3.23 -2.75
N GLU A 229 -32.36 2.78 -2.07
CA GLU A 229 -31.71 3.47 -0.96
C GLU A 229 -30.83 4.65 -1.41
N GLY A 230 -30.61 4.79 -2.71
CA GLY A 230 -29.87 5.90 -3.29
C GLY A 230 -28.39 5.63 -3.57
N SER A 231 -27.92 4.38 -3.46
CA SER A 231 -26.58 4.02 -3.91
C SER A 231 -26.55 3.70 -5.40
N ALA A 232 -25.49 4.12 -6.10
CA ALA A 232 -25.22 3.82 -7.49
C ALA A 232 -23.75 4.07 -7.83
N ASP A 233 -23.25 3.44 -8.89
CA ASP A 233 -21.94 3.73 -9.44
C ASP A 233 -21.98 5.06 -10.19
N VAL A 234 -21.39 6.11 -9.63
CA VAL A 234 -21.20 7.42 -10.27
C VAL A 234 -19.73 7.55 -10.66
N TYR A 235 -19.48 7.84 -11.93
CA TYR A 235 -18.13 7.95 -12.48
C TYR A 235 -17.86 9.34 -13.02
N CYS A 236 -16.71 9.91 -12.66
CA CYS A 236 -16.22 11.16 -13.21
C CYS A 236 -15.12 10.88 -14.23
N TYR A 237 -15.39 11.11 -15.52
CA TYR A 237 -14.43 10.88 -16.61
C TYR A 237 -13.22 11.84 -16.60
N GLN A 238 -13.34 13.02 -15.97
CA GLN A 238 -12.21 13.96 -15.85
C GLN A 238 -11.28 13.57 -14.69
N CYS A 239 -11.83 13.04 -13.59
CA CYS A 239 -11.02 12.47 -12.50
C CYS A 239 -10.53 11.07 -12.84
N ASP A 240 -11.16 10.41 -13.83
CA ASP A 240 -11.01 9.00 -14.20
C ASP A 240 -11.23 8.02 -13.03
N GLU A 241 -12.19 8.36 -12.14
CA GLU A 241 -12.49 7.62 -10.91
C GLU A 241 -13.97 7.58 -10.59
N GLU A 242 -14.36 6.55 -9.82
CA GLU A 242 -15.66 6.48 -9.16
C GLU A 242 -15.75 7.52 -8.05
N ARG A 243 -16.88 8.22 -7.94
CA ARG A 243 -17.10 9.32 -7.01
C ARG A 243 -18.47 9.23 -6.35
N LEU A 244 -18.60 9.86 -5.19
CA LEU A 244 -19.88 9.99 -4.50
C LEU A 244 -20.61 11.25 -4.98
N ASP A 245 -21.87 11.09 -5.38
CA ASP A 245 -22.78 12.19 -5.64
C ASP A 245 -23.83 12.27 -4.50
N ASN A 246 -23.65 13.24 -3.60
CA ASN A 246 -24.53 13.42 -2.45
C ASN A 246 -25.95 13.89 -2.89
N ASP A 247 -26.07 14.51 -4.06
CA ASP A 247 -27.32 15.02 -4.62
C ASP A 247 -27.88 14.13 -5.73
N LEU A 248 -27.41 12.87 -5.82
CA LEU A 248 -27.77 11.91 -6.86
C LEU A 248 -29.30 11.79 -7.06
N ALA A 249 -30.06 11.77 -5.97
CA ALA A 249 -31.52 11.71 -6.01
C ALA A 249 -32.12 12.90 -6.79
N ALA A 250 -31.61 14.10 -6.54
CA ALA A 250 -32.06 15.32 -7.24
C ALA A 250 -31.61 15.31 -8.71
N HIS A 251 -30.38 14.91 -8.99
CA HIS A 251 -29.84 14.82 -10.34
C HIS A 251 -30.59 13.81 -11.20
N LEU A 252 -30.98 12.66 -10.63
CA LEU A 252 -31.81 11.65 -11.32
C LEU A 252 -33.26 12.12 -11.52
N ALA A 253 -33.84 12.74 -10.49
CA ALA A 253 -35.21 13.28 -10.58
C ALA A 253 -35.33 14.33 -11.69
N HIS A 254 -34.29 15.12 -11.95
CA HIS A 254 -34.23 16.08 -13.08
C HIS A 254 -34.46 15.37 -14.44
N TRP A 255 -33.99 14.16 -14.61
CA TRP A 255 -34.19 13.34 -15.81
C TRP A 255 -35.45 12.48 -15.74
N GLY A 256 -36.29 12.62 -14.69
CA GLY A 256 -37.52 11.85 -14.50
C GLY A 256 -37.30 10.46 -13.91
N ILE A 257 -36.14 10.19 -13.37
CA ILE A 257 -35.80 8.89 -12.73
C ILE A 257 -36.02 9.03 -11.22
N ILE A 258 -36.99 8.26 -10.68
CA ILE A 258 -37.31 8.22 -9.26
C ILE A 258 -36.60 7.04 -8.62
N LEU A 259 -35.77 7.28 -7.59
CA LEU A 259 -34.99 6.24 -6.90
C LEU A 259 -35.88 5.13 -6.30
N ALA A 260 -36.96 5.51 -5.65
CA ALA A 260 -37.88 4.55 -4.98
C ALA A 260 -38.49 3.52 -5.93
N ASP A 261 -38.57 3.83 -7.22
CA ASP A 261 -39.13 2.94 -8.25
C ASP A 261 -38.04 2.07 -8.93
N ARG A 262 -36.76 2.23 -8.52
CA ARG A 262 -35.66 1.48 -9.10
C ARG A 262 -35.41 0.18 -8.39
N VAL A 263 -35.05 -0.82 -9.17
CA VAL A 263 -34.56 -2.12 -8.67
C VAL A 263 -33.19 -2.31 -9.30
N LYS A 264 -32.20 -2.63 -8.49
CA LYS A 264 -30.85 -2.95 -8.96
C LYS A 264 -30.91 -4.16 -9.89
N THR A 265 -30.55 -3.98 -11.15
CA THR A 265 -30.61 -5.01 -12.21
C THR A 265 -29.23 -5.53 -12.59
N GLU A 266 -28.16 -4.76 -12.30
CA GLU A 266 -26.79 -5.11 -12.62
C GLU A 266 -25.91 -5.01 -11.38
N LYS A 267 -24.80 -5.75 -11.40
CA LYS A 267 -23.76 -5.65 -10.38
C LYS A 267 -23.11 -4.29 -10.42
N SER A 268 -22.78 -3.76 -9.24
CA SER A 268 -21.94 -2.57 -9.11
C SER A 268 -20.52 -2.85 -9.61
N LEU A 269 -19.73 -1.79 -9.86
CA LEU A 269 -18.31 -1.92 -10.24
C LEU A 269 -17.54 -2.71 -9.18
N THR A 270 -17.78 -2.43 -7.90
CA THR A 270 -17.17 -3.16 -6.77
C THR A 270 -17.55 -4.65 -6.77
N GLU A 271 -18.81 -4.99 -6.98
CA GLU A 271 -19.25 -6.39 -7.06
C GLU A 271 -18.68 -7.12 -8.26
N MET A 272 -18.57 -6.42 -9.40
CA MET A 272 -17.92 -6.96 -10.61
C MET A 272 -16.42 -7.20 -10.36
N GLN A 273 -15.74 -6.31 -9.65
CA GLN A 273 -14.33 -6.46 -9.30
C GLN A 273 -14.11 -7.65 -8.36
N ILE A 274 -14.98 -7.83 -7.36
CA ILE A 274 -14.95 -9.02 -6.48
C ILE A 274 -15.13 -10.30 -7.30
N GLU A 275 -16.10 -10.34 -8.20
CA GLU A 275 -16.32 -11.51 -9.06
C GLU A 275 -15.16 -11.77 -10.04
N GLN A 276 -14.56 -10.71 -10.58
CA GLN A 276 -13.35 -10.84 -11.40
C GLN A 276 -12.18 -11.39 -10.57
N ASN A 277 -11.99 -10.90 -9.35
CA ASN A 277 -10.95 -11.39 -8.46
C ASN A 277 -11.12 -12.88 -8.17
N LEU A 278 -12.36 -13.35 -7.98
CA LEU A 278 -12.67 -14.77 -7.83
C LEU A 278 -12.32 -15.61 -9.09
N ARG A 279 -12.41 -15.02 -10.29
CA ARG A 279 -11.99 -15.68 -11.54
C ARG A 279 -10.47 -15.78 -11.69
N TRP A 280 -9.71 -14.93 -11.01
CA TRP A 280 -8.25 -14.93 -11.02
C TRP A 280 -7.64 -15.70 -9.85
N GLU A 281 -8.42 -16.54 -9.18
CA GLU A 281 -7.88 -17.43 -8.16
C GLU A 281 -6.82 -18.38 -8.76
N PHE A 282 -5.78 -18.63 -7.98
CA PHE A 282 -4.77 -19.62 -8.32
C PHE A 282 -5.36 -21.02 -8.14
N SER A 283 -4.88 -21.97 -8.96
CA SER A 283 -5.34 -23.35 -8.88
C SER A 283 -5.07 -23.93 -7.50
N MET A 284 -6.14 -24.38 -6.85
CA MET A 284 -6.10 -25.08 -5.56
C MET A 284 -6.30 -26.59 -5.75
N THR A 285 -6.15 -27.07 -6.99
CA THR A 285 -6.26 -28.48 -7.36
C THR A 285 -5.00 -28.95 -8.04
N THR A 286 -4.71 -30.26 -7.89
CA THR A 286 -3.67 -30.94 -8.67
C THR A 286 -4.09 -31.10 -10.12
N GLU A 287 -3.15 -31.48 -11.02
CA GLU A 287 -3.45 -31.82 -12.43
C GLU A 287 -4.55 -32.89 -12.57
N ASP A 288 -4.68 -33.79 -11.62
CA ASP A 288 -5.72 -34.83 -11.55
C ASP A 288 -7.08 -34.30 -11.00
N GLY A 289 -7.21 -33.00 -10.74
CA GLY A 289 -8.43 -32.35 -10.24
C GLY A 289 -8.75 -32.63 -8.76
N LYS A 290 -7.77 -33.09 -7.95
CA LYS A 290 -7.92 -33.27 -6.51
C LYS A 290 -7.58 -31.97 -5.79
N GLU A 291 -8.33 -31.63 -4.74
CA GLU A 291 -8.00 -30.48 -3.88
C GLU A 291 -6.63 -30.66 -3.22
N LEU A 292 -5.85 -29.55 -3.19
CA LEU A 292 -4.57 -29.50 -2.49
C LEU A 292 -4.81 -29.57 -0.99
N GLN A 293 -3.98 -30.34 -0.30
CA GLN A 293 -4.12 -30.54 1.14
C GLN A 293 -3.52 -29.36 1.91
N PRO A 294 -4.25 -28.82 2.91
CA PRO A 294 -3.73 -27.75 3.74
C PRO A 294 -2.48 -28.19 4.52
N LEU A 295 -1.53 -27.26 4.64
CA LEU A 295 -0.33 -27.40 5.44
C LEU A 295 -0.45 -26.58 6.73
N PHE A 296 0.08 -27.14 7.83
CA PHE A 296 0.06 -26.51 9.13
C PHE A 296 1.43 -26.64 9.81
N GLY A 297 1.72 -25.74 10.73
CA GLY A 297 2.92 -25.78 11.54
C GLY A 297 3.71 -24.47 11.54
N PRO A 298 4.93 -24.45 12.13
CA PRO A 298 5.81 -23.30 12.13
C PRO A 298 6.13 -22.81 10.70
N SER A 299 6.09 -21.51 10.50
CA SER A 299 6.31 -20.86 9.19
C SER A 299 5.33 -21.27 8.09
N LEU A 300 4.19 -21.83 8.45
CA LEU A 300 3.10 -22.24 7.56
C LEU A 300 1.76 -21.60 7.97
N THR A 301 1.79 -20.38 8.51
CA THR A 301 0.60 -19.64 8.90
C THR A 301 0.16 -18.70 7.76
N GLY A 302 -1.12 -18.75 7.37
CA GLY A 302 -1.71 -17.88 6.36
C GLY A 302 -2.10 -16.50 6.91
N LEU A 303 -2.26 -15.54 6.02
CA LEU A 303 -2.75 -14.19 6.32
C LEU A 303 -4.13 -14.00 5.70
N ARG A 304 -5.09 -13.52 6.49
CA ARG A 304 -6.44 -13.27 6.00
C ARG A 304 -6.48 -12.04 5.10
N ASN A 305 -7.21 -12.10 4.00
CA ASN A 305 -7.45 -10.95 3.14
C ASN A 305 -8.36 -9.93 3.87
N LEU A 306 -7.85 -8.71 4.02
CA LEU A 306 -8.53 -7.59 4.71
C LEU A 306 -9.36 -6.71 3.74
N GLY A 307 -9.74 -7.25 2.61
CA GLY A 307 -10.31 -6.49 1.50
C GLY A 307 -9.19 -6.00 0.56
N ASN A 308 -8.98 -6.73 -0.54
CA ASN A 308 -7.93 -6.46 -1.55
C ASN A 308 -6.49 -6.35 -1.01
N SER A 309 -6.17 -6.99 0.13
CA SER A 309 -4.84 -6.91 0.77
C SER A 309 -3.89 -8.06 0.41
N CYS A 310 -4.18 -8.84 -0.63
CA CYS A 310 -3.33 -9.95 -1.09
C CYS A 310 -1.91 -9.49 -1.45
N TYR A 311 -1.73 -8.26 -1.96
CA TYR A 311 -0.43 -7.65 -2.22
C TYR A 311 0.43 -7.55 -0.96
N LEU A 312 -0.16 -7.15 0.16
CA LEU A 312 0.48 -7.06 1.46
C LEU A 312 0.79 -8.46 2.02
N ALA A 313 -0.20 -9.37 1.96
CA ALA A 313 -0.06 -10.72 2.47
C ALA A 313 1.11 -11.47 1.78
N SER A 314 1.18 -11.43 0.45
CA SER A 314 2.22 -12.09 -0.34
C SER A 314 3.63 -11.55 -0.03
N ILE A 315 3.78 -10.23 0.10
CA ILE A 315 5.08 -9.62 0.44
C ILE A 315 5.50 -9.97 1.87
N LEU A 316 4.60 -9.89 2.85
CA LEU A 316 4.93 -10.25 4.24
C LEU A 316 5.37 -11.71 4.36
N GLN A 317 4.73 -12.65 3.65
CA GLN A 317 5.15 -14.05 3.61
C GLN A 317 6.58 -14.20 3.10
N CYS A 318 6.93 -13.52 2.00
CA CYS A 318 8.28 -13.56 1.45
C CYS A 318 9.32 -12.92 2.39
N LEU A 319 9.02 -11.76 2.98
CA LEU A 319 9.94 -11.05 3.87
C LEU A 319 10.24 -11.83 5.14
N PHE A 320 9.20 -12.38 5.81
CA PHE A 320 9.39 -13.14 7.03
C PHE A 320 9.94 -14.57 6.83
N ASP A 321 10.11 -14.99 5.57
CA ASP A 321 10.89 -16.16 5.22
C ASP A 321 12.41 -15.89 5.21
N LEU A 322 12.83 -14.62 5.07
CA LEU A 322 14.23 -14.23 5.00
C LEU A 322 14.90 -14.25 6.39
N PRO A 323 16.12 -14.82 6.51
CA PRO A 323 16.84 -14.87 7.77
C PRO A 323 17.07 -13.50 8.43
N SER A 324 17.27 -12.44 7.63
CA SER A 324 17.46 -11.07 8.12
C SER A 324 16.23 -10.54 8.88
N PHE A 325 15.03 -10.82 8.38
CA PHE A 325 13.77 -10.43 9.03
C PHE A 325 13.46 -11.34 10.22
N GLN A 326 13.70 -12.63 10.12
CA GLN A 326 13.53 -13.57 11.23
C GLN A 326 14.43 -13.21 12.41
N ASN A 327 15.72 -12.97 12.17
CA ASN A 327 16.68 -12.59 13.21
C ASN A 327 16.33 -11.23 13.86
N ARG A 328 15.69 -10.33 13.13
CA ARG A 328 15.34 -9.01 13.62
C ARG A 328 14.04 -8.98 14.42
N TYR A 329 13.03 -9.73 14.00
CA TYR A 329 11.67 -9.60 14.54
C TYR A 329 11.17 -10.85 15.31
N ASN A 330 11.73 -12.03 15.06
CA ASN A 330 11.35 -13.25 15.80
C ASN A 330 12.19 -13.39 17.08
N ILE A 331 11.90 -12.53 18.05
CA ILE A 331 12.64 -12.44 19.33
C ILE A 331 11.71 -12.85 20.48
N PRO A 332 12.26 -13.44 21.56
CA PRO A 332 11.50 -13.75 22.77
C PRO A 332 10.83 -12.48 23.36
N ASP A 333 9.62 -12.62 23.91
CA ASP A 333 8.85 -11.53 24.52
C ASP A 333 9.60 -10.85 25.68
N ALA A 334 10.48 -11.57 26.38
CA ALA A 334 11.26 -11.05 27.49
C ALA A 334 12.27 -9.96 27.06
N ASP A 335 12.66 -9.93 25.79
CA ASP A 335 13.66 -9.01 25.26
C ASP A 335 13.01 -7.77 24.59
N LEU A 336 11.67 -7.64 24.69
CA LEU A 336 10.95 -6.57 24.04
C LEU A 336 11.01 -5.27 24.85
N PRO A 337 11.31 -4.12 24.21
CA PRO A 337 11.14 -2.82 24.85
C PRO A 337 9.66 -2.57 25.15
N SER A 338 9.40 -2.03 26.32
CA SER A 338 8.05 -1.66 26.74
C SER A 338 7.60 -0.41 25.99
N VAL A 339 6.55 -0.53 25.17
CA VAL A 339 5.98 0.57 24.37
C VAL A 339 4.67 1.04 24.97
N ALA A 340 4.45 2.35 24.95
CA ALA A 340 3.26 2.98 25.51
C ALA A 340 1.97 2.62 24.75
N ASP A 341 2.04 2.60 23.42
CA ASP A 341 0.94 2.25 22.52
C ASP A 341 1.41 1.20 21.49
N PRO A 342 1.32 -0.09 21.83
CA PRO A 342 1.78 -1.17 20.96
C PRO A 342 1.09 -1.22 19.59
N ALA A 343 -0.16 -0.79 19.50
CA ALA A 343 -0.91 -0.78 18.27
C ALA A 343 -0.43 0.29 17.27
N GLN A 344 0.24 1.34 17.76
CA GLN A 344 0.75 2.46 16.97
C GLN A 344 2.27 2.38 16.74
N ASP A 345 2.91 1.31 17.21
CA ASP A 345 4.35 1.11 17.09
C ASP A 345 4.68 0.09 15.99
N LEU A 346 5.39 0.55 14.94
CA LEU A 346 5.73 -0.28 13.77
C LEU A 346 6.56 -1.51 14.17
N GLU A 347 7.53 -1.33 15.06
CA GLU A 347 8.40 -2.41 15.53
C GLU A 347 7.58 -3.50 16.22
N THR A 348 6.68 -3.12 17.13
CA THR A 348 5.79 -4.06 17.83
C THR A 348 4.88 -4.80 16.84
N GLN A 349 4.34 -4.11 15.84
CA GLN A 349 3.45 -4.74 14.88
C GLN A 349 4.20 -5.67 13.91
N LEU A 350 5.43 -5.36 13.52
CA LEU A 350 6.27 -6.27 12.73
C LEU A 350 6.64 -7.53 13.54
N ARG A 351 6.95 -7.39 14.82
CA ARG A 351 7.19 -8.54 15.73
C ARG A 351 5.94 -9.39 15.95
N LYS A 352 4.78 -8.75 16.12
CA LYS A 352 3.48 -9.43 16.19
C LYS A 352 3.27 -10.32 14.97
N VAL A 353 3.54 -9.79 13.77
CA VAL A 353 3.42 -10.54 12.52
C VAL A 353 4.48 -11.64 12.42
N ALA A 354 5.73 -11.38 12.80
CA ALA A 354 6.78 -12.40 12.83
C ALA A 354 6.40 -13.59 13.68
N ASP A 355 5.98 -13.35 14.92
CA ASP A 355 5.51 -14.39 15.82
C ASP A 355 4.31 -15.15 15.26
N GLY A 356 3.34 -14.42 14.72
CA GLY A 356 2.15 -15.00 14.11
C GLY A 356 2.47 -15.97 12.97
N LEU A 357 3.36 -15.57 12.08
CA LEU A 357 3.73 -16.35 10.89
C LEU A 357 4.66 -17.53 11.23
N LEU A 358 5.63 -17.30 12.13
CA LEU A 358 6.75 -18.24 12.33
C LEU A 358 6.53 -19.24 13.46
N SER A 359 5.76 -18.91 14.51
CA SER A 359 5.58 -19.74 15.69
C SER A 359 4.79 -21.04 15.47
N GLY A 360 3.90 -21.05 14.46
CA GLY A 360 2.94 -22.15 14.22
C GLY A 360 1.75 -22.18 15.18
N ARG A 361 1.69 -21.30 16.19
CA ARG A 361 0.60 -21.28 17.18
C ARG A 361 -0.78 -21.09 16.55
N TYR A 362 -0.85 -20.28 15.54
CA TYR A 362 -2.09 -19.92 14.83
C TYR A 362 -2.32 -20.76 13.57
N SER A 363 -1.35 -21.59 13.18
CA SER A 363 -1.44 -22.48 12.02
C SER A 363 -2.20 -23.75 12.39
N LYS A 364 -3.53 -23.64 12.43
CA LYS A 364 -4.46 -24.71 12.83
C LYS A 364 -5.65 -24.73 11.88
N PRO A 365 -6.26 -25.91 11.65
CA PRO A 365 -7.50 -26.00 10.90
C PRO A 365 -8.59 -25.13 11.51
N ASP A 366 -9.39 -24.45 10.67
CA ASP A 366 -10.54 -23.68 11.13
C ASP A 366 -11.61 -24.63 11.67
N SER A 367 -11.84 -24.57 12.98
CA SER A 367 -12.85 -25.39 13.65
C SER A 367 -14.29 -24.97 13.34
N GLU A 368 -14.49 -23.84 12.67
CA GLU A 368 -15.81 -23.35 12.25
C GLU A 368 -16.28 -24.00 10.95
N VAL A 369 -15.36 -24.56 10.16
CA VAL A 369 -15.67 -25.29 8.94
C VAL A 369 -16.19 -26.69 9.32
N VAL A 370 -17.48 -26.90 9.05
CA VAL A 370 -18.14 -28.22 9.27
C VAL A 370 -18.29 -28.88 7.90
N ALA A 371 -17.49 -29.93 7.66
CA ALA A 371 -17.66 -30.77 6.49
C ALA A 371 -19.04 -31.45 6.51
N SER A 372 -19.80 -31.36 5.42
CA SER A 372 -21.05 -32.10 5.25
C SER A 372 -20.79 -33.39 4.45
N GLU A 373 -21.68 -34.41 4.61
CA GLU A 373 -21.58 -35.66 3.83
C GLU A 373 -21.69 -35.42 2.30
N HIS A 374 -22.26 -34.28 1.88
CA HIS A 374 -22.51 -33.94 0.48
C HIS A 374 -21.47 -32.97 -0.11
N SER A 375 -20.67 -32.33 0.72
CA SER A 375 -19.57 -31.43 0.33
C SER A 375 -18.53 -31.43 1.46
N PRO A 376 -17.64 -32.44 1.48
CA PRO A 376 -16.56 -32.48 2.47
C PRO A 376 -15.54 -31.39 2.13
N GLU A 377 -15.68 -30.22 2.74
CA GLU A 377 -14.64 -29.19 2.69
C GLU A 377 -13.49 -29.58 3.63
N VAL A 378 -12.27 -29.54 3.10
CA VAL A 378 -11.07 -29.68 3.91
C VAL A 378 -10.82 -28.35 4.60
N PRO A 379 -10.86 -28.28 5.96
CA PRO A 379 -10.71 -27.01 6.64
C PRO A 379 -9.29 -26.45 6.47
N HIS A 380 -9.20 -25.27 5.89
CA HIS A 380 -8.00 -24.45 5.86
C HIS A 380 -7.84 -23.68 7.18
N GLN A 381 -6.82 -22.84 7.28
CA GLN A 381 -6.62 -21.97 8.43
C GLN A 381 -7.61 -20.80 8.39
N LYS A 382 -7.90 -20.24 9.56
CA LYS A 382 -8.65 -18.98 9.68
C LYS A 382 -7.82 -17.77 9.18
N GLY A 383 -6.49 -17.89 9.18
CA GLY A 383 -5.54 -16.85 8.83
C GLY A 383 -5.45 -15.73 9.86
N LEU A 384 -4.35 -15.02 9.86
CA LEU A 384 -4.11 -13.85 10.72
C LEU A 384 -4.57 -12.59 10.03
N ALA A 385 -5.13 -11.64 10.79
CA ALA A 385 -5.57 -10.34 10.29
C ALA A 385 -4.60 -9.23 10.74
N PRO A 386 -3.59 -8.83 9.93
CA PRO A 386 -2.63 -7.80 10.31
C PRO A 386 -3.18 -6.37 10.14
N SER A 387 -4.41 -6.12 10.62
CA SER A 387 -5.13 -4.84 10.43
C SER A 387 -4.38 -3.65 11.02
N MET A 388 -3.78 -3.81 12.22
CA MET A 388 -3.01 -2.74 12.87
C MET A 388 -1.75 -2.40 12.06
N LEU A 389 -1.03 -3.40 11.55
CA LEU A 389 0.12 -3.18 10.68
C LEU A 389 -0.27 -2.51 9.36
N LYS A 390 -1.35 -2.98 8.70
CA LYS A 390 -1.86 -2.34 7.47
C LYS A 390 -2.15 -0.87 7.68
N HIS A 391 -2.82 -0.53 8.79
CA HIS A 391 -3.11 0.87 9.14
C HIS A 391 -1.84 1.71 9.32
N LEU A 392 -0.84 1.19 10.05
CA LEU A 392 0.42 1.91 10.27
C LEU A 392 1.19 2.17 8.98
N ILE A 393 1.30 1.17 8.11
CA ILE A 393 1.99 1.30 6.83
C ILE A 393 1.24 2.26 5.89
N GLY A 394 -0.10 2.22 5.91
CA GLY A 394 -0.94 3.07 5.06
C GLY A 394 -1.06 4.52 5.53
N ARG A 395 -0.67 4.83 6.78
CA ARG A 395 -0.87 6.16 7.36
C ARG A 395 -0.17 7.25 6.54
N GLY A 396 -0.96 8.21 6.04
CA GLY A 396 -0.47 9.32 5.23
C GLY A 396 -0.04 8.95 3.81
N HIS A 397 -0.28 7.72 3.37
CA HIS A 397 -0.02 7.29 1.99
C HIS A 397 -1.32 7.26 1.18
N ALA A 398 -1.35 7.92 0.03
CA ALA A 398 -2.56 8.07 -0.78
C ALA A 398 -3.17 6.72 -1.20
N GLU A 399 -2.34 5.72 -1.50
CA GLU A 399 -2.76 4.43 -2.03
C GLU A 399 -2.92 3.37 -0.94
N PHE A 400 -1.93 3.19 -0.04
CA PHE A 400 -1.95 2.10 0.95
C PHE A 400 -2.90 2.35 2.13
N SER A 401 -3.44 3.57 2.28
CA SER A 401 -4.52 3.88 3.24
C SER A 401 -5.88 3.33 2.79
N THR A 402 -6.05 3.04 1.50
CA THR A 402 -7.31 2.62 0.89
C THR A 402 -7.55 1.11 1.00
N MET A 403 -8.77 0.68 0.64
CA MET A 403 -9.14 -0.75 0.51
C MET A 403 -8.98 -1.26 -0.94
N ARG A 404 -8.43 -0.45 -1.84
CA ARG A 404 -8.19 -0.83 -3.23
C ARG A 404 -7.01 -1.79 -3.35
N GLN A 405 -6.99 -2.55 -4.42
CA GLN A 405 -5.81 -3.34 -4.78
C GLN A 405 -4.65 -2.41 -5.14
N GLN A 406 -3.45 -2.79 -4.68
CA GLN A 406 -2.23 -2.02 -4.88
C GLN A 406 -1.13 -2.90 -5.45
N ASP A 407 -0.10 -2.27 -6.01
CA ASP A 407 1.07 -3.00 -6.50
C ASP A 407 1.91 -3.54 -5.34
N SER A 408 2.19 -4.85 -5.38
CA SER A 408 2.95 -5.54 -4.33
C SER A 408 4.42 -5.09 -4.27
N PHE A 409 5.01 -4.71 -5.41
CA PHE A 409 6.39 -4.25 -5.44
C PHE A 409 6.51 -2.82 -4.89
N GLU A 410 5.58 -1.93 -5.23
CA GLU A 410 5.51 -0.58 -4.63
C GLU A 410 5.29 -0.66 -3.13
N PHE A 411 4.44 -1.59 -2.68
CA PHE A 411 4.26 -1.86 -1.26
C PHE A 411 5.56 -2.32 -0.59
N LEU A 412 6.31 -3.24 -1.22
CA LEU A 412 7.61 -3.68 -0.72
C LEU A 412 8.59 -2.50 -0.57
N GLN A 413 8.71 -1.64 -1.58
CA GLN A 413 9.58 -0.48 -1.54
C GLN A 413 9.16 0.52 -0.45
N HIS A 414 7.86 0.74 -0.28
CA HIS A 414 7.33 1.59 0.79
C HIS A 414 7.65 1.01 2.16
N LEU A 415 7.42 -0.27 2.38
CA LEU A 415 7.73 -0.95 3.64
C LEU A 415 9.22 -0.92 3.97
N ILE A 416 10.11 -1.17 2.99
CA ILE A 416 11.56 -1.04 3.16
C ILE A 416 11.92 0.37 3.62
N LYS A 417 11.36 1.43 3.01
CA LYS A 417 11.61 2.82 3.43
C LYS A 417 11.17 3.08 4.86
N LEU A 418 10.01 2.58 5.28
CA LEU A 418 9.51 2.73 6.65
C LEU A 418 10.43 2.01 7.65
N ILE A 419 10.85 0.79 7.36
CA ILE A 419 11.76 0.02 8.22
C ILE A 419 13.12 0.70 8.32
N THR A 420 13.70 1.13 7.20
CA THR A 420 15.00 1.82 7.17
C THR A 420 14.99 3.12 8.01
N ARG A 421 13.87 3.85 8.02
CA ARG A 421 13.72 5.08 8.81
C ARG A 421 13.44 4.82 10.28
N SER A 422 13.02 3.61 10.64
CA SER A 422 12.78 3.25 12.04
C SER A 422 14.10 3.12 12.81
N GLN A 423 14.03 3.21 14.15
CA GLN A 423 15.22 3.06 15.00
C GLN A 423 15.64 1.59 15.09
N HIS A 424 16.93 1.33 14.95
CA HIS A 424 17.52 0.00 15.10
C HIS A 424 18.52 0.01 16.29
N PRO A 425 18.03 -0.02 17.55
CA PRO A 425 18.91 0.02 18.71
C PRO A 425 19.77 -1.26 18.79
N VAL A 426 21.04 -1.09 19.18
CA VAL A 426 21.94 -2.23 19.41
C VAL A 426 21.33 -3.18 20.46
N PRO A 427 21.32 -4.53 20.23
CA PRO A 427 22.09 -5.27 19.23
C PRO A 427 21.36 -5.49 17.88
N PHE A 428 20.20 -4.91 17.67
CA PHE A 428 19.35 -5.16 16.52
C PHE A 428 19.82 -4.37 15.28
N SER A 429 20.03 -5.06 14.19
CA SER A 429 20.41 -4.44 12.91
C SER A 429 19.20 -4.21 12.01
N ASP A 430 19.29 -3.25 11.11
CA ASP A 430 18.32 -3.03 10.05
C ASP A 430 18.26 -4.24 9.10
N PRO A 431 17.15 -4.98 9.02
CA PRO A 431 17.05 -6.17 8.18
C PRO A 431 17.08 -5.84 6.68
N THR A 432 16.76 -4.59 6.32
CA THR A 432 16.74 -4.12 4.92
C THR A 432 18.14 -3.98 4.32
N GLN A 433 19.18 -3.96 5.16
CA GLN A 433 20.57 -4.00 4.72
C GLN A 433 20.89 -5.23 3.85
N SER A 434 20.15 -6.32 4.06
CA SER A 434 20.29 -7.55 3.24
C SER A 434 19.97 -7.34 1.77
N PHE A 435 19.19 -6.33 1.43
CA PHE A 435 18.81 -6.00 0.05
C PHE A 435 19.78 -5.03 -0.62
N ARG A 436 20.57 -4.27 0.15
CA ARG A 436 21.36 -3.15 -0.38
C ARG A 436 22.58 -3.60 -1.13
N PHE A 437 22.82 -2.96 -2.25
CA PHE A 437 23.99 -3.16 -3.13
C PHE A 437 24.24 -1.89 -3.94
N VAL A 438 25.38 -1.83 -4.61
CA VAL A 438 25.78 -0.70 -5.43
C VAL A 438 25.81 -1.12 -6.89
N MET A 439 25.09 -0.37 -7.74
CA MET A 439 25.23 -0.42 -9.19
C MET A 439 26.20 0.65 -9.64
N GLU A 440 27.04 0.31 -10.62
CA GLU A 440 27.98 1.23 -11.26
C GLU A 440 27.61 1.43 -12.73
N GLN A 441 27.40 2.67 -13.10
CA GLN A 441 27.17 3.09 -14.47
C GLN A 441 28.45 3.64 -15.09
N ARG A 442 28.84 3.09 -16.21
CA ARG A 442 29.94 3.56 -17.04
C ARG A 442 29.39 4.24 -18.29
N LEU A 443 29.73 5.53 -18.48
CA LEU A 443 29.46 6.32 -19.68
C LEU A 443 30.73 6.52 -20.45
N GLN A 444 30.79 6.13 -21.71
CA GLN A 444 31.95 6.34 -22.60
C GLN A 444 31.54 7.21 -23.78
N CYS A 445 32.19 8.35 -23.97
CA CYS A 445 32.00 9.18 -25.15
C CYS A 445 32.33 8.41 -26.43
N MET A 446 31.39 8.40 -27.37
CA MET A 446 31.59 7.68 -28.65
C MET A 446 32.69 8.30 -29.53
N ASN A 447 32.99 9.60 -29.36
CA ASN A 447 34.01 10.33 -30.09
C ASN A 447 35.41 10.24 -29.42
N CYS A 448 35.59 10.88 -28.25
CA CYS A 448 36.89 10.99 -27.59
C CYS A 448 37.26 9.78 -26.71
N LYS A 449 36.36 8.82 -26.51
CA LYS A 449 36.51 7.60 -25.72
C LYS A 449 36.72 7.80 -24.22
N LYS A 450 36.77 9.03 -23.72
CA LYS A 450 36.85 9.30 -22.28
C LYS A 450 35.63 8.76 -21.56
N VAL A 451 35.80 8.38 -20.29
CA VAL A 451 34.78 7.69 -19.49
C VAL A 451 34.39 8.48 -18.25
N ARG A 452 33.17 8.28 -17.80
CA ARG A 452 32.65 8.72 -16.48
C ARG A 452 32.04 7.52 -15.77
N TYR A 453 32.36 7.38 -14.51
CA TYR A 453 31.74 6.37 -13.61
C TYR A 453 30.85 7.06 -12.60
N SER A 454 29.68 6.50 -12.37
CA SER A 454 28.76 6.91 -11.28
C SER A 454 28.26 5.68 -10.57
N SER A 455 28.20 5.73 -9.25
CA SER A 455 27.71 4.62 -8.42
C SER A 455 26.42 5.04 -7.71
N THR A 456 25.44 4.13 -7.67
CA THR A 456 24.15 4.36 -7.03
C THR A 456 23.81 3.16 -6.16
N GLU A 457 23.46 3.40 -4.90
CA GLU A 457 22.94 2.37 -4.00
C GLU A 457 21.50 2.03 -4.38
N GLN A 458 21.20 0.73 -4.40
CA GLN A 458 19.88 0.18 -4.71
C GLN A 458 19.53 -0.95 -3.74
N ASP A 459 18.26 -1.28 -3.65
CA ASP A 459 17.69 -2.40 -2.87
C ASP A 459 17.01 -3.46 -3.75
N SER A 460 16.89 -3.19 -5.04
CA SER A 460 16.17 -4.05 -5.99
C SER A 460 16.57 -3.70 -7.43
N ILE A 461 16.32 -4.59 -8.35
CA ILE A 461 16.46 -4.34 -9.79
C ILE A 461 15.15 -4.53 -10.54
N PHE A 462 14.98 -3.73 -11.58
CA PHE A 462 13.89 -3.87 -12.56
C PHE A 462 14.47 -4.49 -13.82
N ILE A 463 13.90 -5.61 -14.26
CA ILE A 463 14.30 -6.24 -15.52
C ILE A 463 13.13 -6.20 -16.50
N ASP A 464 13.41 -5.76 -17.72
CA ASP A 464 12.43 -5.84 -18.81
C ASP A 464 12.47 -7.24 -19.43
N VAL A 465 11.33 -7.90 -19.42
CA VAL A 465 11.19 -9.23 -20.02
C VAL A 465 10.98 -9.07 -21.53
N PRO A 466 11.83 -9.66 -22.38
CA PRO A 466 11.62 -9.67 -23.82
C PRO A 466 10.28 -10.32 -24.19
N LEU A 467 9.48 -9.65 -25.01
CA LEU A 467 8.13 -10.08 -25.40
C LEU A 467 8.15 -10.52 -26.87
N GLU A 468 8.34 -11.80 -27.12
CA GLU A 468 8.23 -12.40 -28.45
C GLU A 468 6.92 -13.19 -28.54
N LYS A 469 5.99 -12.71 -29.40
CA LYS A 469 4.70 -13.38 -29.61
C LYS A 469 4.89 -14.67 -30.41
N LEU A 470 4.28 -15.73 -29.92
CA LEU A 470 4.17 -16.97 -30.68
C LEU A 470 3.12 -16.84 -31.80
N PRO A 471 3.31 -17.52 -32.94
CA PRO A 471 2.28 -17.58 -33.96
C PRO A 471 0.98 -18.16 -33.37
N ARG A 472 -0.15 -17.51 -33.64
CA ARG A 472 -1.46 -17.98 -33.16
C ARG A 472 -1.83 -19.31 -33.82
N SER A 473 -2.26 -20.28 -33.00
CA SER A 473 -2.95 -21.47 -33.48
C SER A 473 -4.44 -21.13 -33.71
N GLU A 474 -5.06 -21.71 -34.76
CA GLU A 474 -6.50 -21.51 -35.02
C GLU A 474 -7.33 -22.07 -33.85
N GLY A 475 -8.02 -21.18 -33.12
CA GLY A 475 -8.91 -21.55 -32.02
C GLY A 475 -8.44 -21.18 -30.61
N GLU A 476 -7.24 -20.61 -30.43
CA GLU A 476 -6.78 -20.12 -29.12
C GLU A 476 -7.18 -18.65 -28.93
N GLU A 477 -7.86 -18.38 -27.81
CA GLU A 477 -8.15 -17.02 -27.34
C GLU A 477 -6.97 -16.48 -26.51
N GLY A 478 -6.35 -15.39 -26.99
CA GLY A 478 -5.26 -14.68 -26.31
C GLY A 478 -3.92 -14.74 -27.03
N ASP A 479 -2.98 -13.86 -26.63
CA ASP A 479 -1.61 -13.86 -27.13
C ASP A 479 -0.75 -14.77 -26.26
N ALA A 480 -0.06 -15.74 -26.88
CA ALA A 480 0.96 -16.55 -26.23
C ALA A 480 2.35 -15.97 -26.52
N TYR A 481 3.23 -16.02 -25.51
CA TYR A 481 4.58 -15.49 -25.60
C TYR A 481 5.62 -16.60 -25.42
N GLN A 482 6.77 -16.44 -26.08
CA GLN A 482 7.88 -17.38 -25.92
C GLN A 482 8.44 -17.29 -24.50
N PRO A 483 8.69 -18.43 -23.81
CA PRO A 483 9.37 -18.43 -22.53
C PRO A 483 10.76 -17.81 -22.62
N VAL A 484 11.17 -17.04 -21.60
CA VAL A 484 12.44 -16.32 -21.55
C VAL A 484 13.23 -16.78 -20.33
N THR A 485 14.56 -16.90 -20.43
CA THR A 485 15.39 -17.21 -19.26
C THR A 485 15.73 -15.95 -18.45
N LEU A 486 15.94 -16.11 -17.15
CA LEU A 486 16.41 -15.00 -16.29
C LEU A 486 17.74 -14.43 -16.82
N GLU A 487 18.64 -15.27 -17.32
CA GLU A 487 19.90 -14.87 -17.91
C GLU A 487 19.72 -13.93 -19.12
N GLN A 488 18.76 -14.23 -20.01
CA GLN A 488 18.42 -13.34 -21.14
C GLN A 488 17.93 -11.98 -20.66
N CYS A 489 17.14 -11.94 -19.58
CA CYS A 489 16.68 -10.68 -18.99
C CYS A 489 17.84 -9.89 -18.36
N LEU A 490 18.74 -10.54 -17.62
CA LEU A 490 19.93 -9.92 -17.02
C LEU A 490 20.91 -9.42 -18.06
N ASN A 491 21.16 -10.20 -19.13
CA ASN A 491 22.00 -9.79 -20.26
C ASN A 491 21.43 -8.53 -20.94
N ARG A 492 20.12 -8.43 -21.09
CA ARG A 492 19.46 -7.24 -21.61
C ARG A 492 19.57 -6.06 -20.65
N PHE A 493 19.35 -6.28 -19.36
CA PHE A 493 19.45 -5.25 -18.31
C PHE A 493 20.85 -4.64 -18.23
N THR A 494 21.90 -5.44 -18.43
CA THR A 494 23.31 -5.03 -18.37
C THR A 494 23.93 -4.73 -19.73
N ALA A 495 23.14 -4.76 -20.80
CA ALA A 495 23.59 -4.47 -22.15
C ALA A 495 24.06 -3.03 -22.30
N GLN A 496 24.97 -2.81 -23.28
CA GLN A 496 25.37 -1.46 -23.65
C GLN A 496 24.26 -0.79 -24.45
N GLU A 497 23.96 0.46 -24.11
CA GLU A 497 22.98 1.29 -24.82
C GLU A 497 23.61 2.62 -25.23
N ALA A 498 23.22 3.11 -26.41
CA ALA A 498 23.62 4.43 -26.87
C ALA A 498 22.68 5.49 -26.29
N VAL A 499 23.26 6.53 -25.69
CA VAL A 499 22.46 7.66 -25.12
C VAL A 499 22.90 8.97 -25.76
N GLU A 500 21.97 9.82 -26.10
CA GLU A 500 22.20 11.12 -26.74
C GLU A 500 22.54 12.15 -25.68
N LEU A 501 23.85 12.41 -25.51
CA LEU A 501 24.39 13.41 -24.61
C LEU A 501 25.53 14.15 -25.30
N THR A 502 25.70 15.44 -25.01
CA THR A 502 26.85 16.22 -25.48
C THR A 502 28.07 15.97 -24.57
N CYS A 503 29.22 15.67 -25.15
CA CYS A 503 30.41 15.42 -24.38
C CYS A 503 31.06 16.71 -23.87
N PRO A 504 31.28 16.88 -22.55
CA PRO A 504 31.92 18.08 -22.01
C PRO A 504 33.39 18.24 -22.35
N ALA A 505 34.05 17.16 -22.76
CA ALA A 505 35.49 17.16 -23.08
C ALA A 505 35.78 17.46 -24.55
N CYS A 506 34.86 17.17 -25.49
CA CYS A 506 35.12 17.32 -26.93
C CYS A 506 33.93 17.91 -27.70
N ASP A 507 32.90 18.40 -27.01
CA ASP A 507 31.68 19.03 -27.55
C ASP A 507 30.91 18.18 -28.59
N SER A 508 31.26 16.90 -28.70
CA SER A 508 30.60 15.98 -29.62
C SER A 508 29.19 15.66 -29.20
N LYS A 509 28.25 15.70 -30.15
CA LYS A 509 26.82 15.31 -29.98
C LYS A 509 26.55 13.89 -30.47
N ILE A 510 27.58 13.10 -30.79
CA ILE A 510 27.41 11.71 -31.25
C ILE A 510 26.80 10.83 -30.13
N GLY A 511 26.95 11.24 -28.86
CA GLY A 511 26.42 10.53 -27.72
C GLY A 511 27.45 9.71 -26.95
N PHE A 512 26.93 8.92 -26.04
CA PHE A 512 27.68 8.04 -25.13
C PHE A 512 27.19 6.60 -25.23
N MET A 513 28.11 5.65 -25.05
CA MET A 513 27.80 4.27 -24.72
C MET A 513 27.68 4.15 -23.21
N LYS A 514 26.49 3.79 -22.74
CA LYS A 514 26.14 3.58 -21.32
C LYS A 514 26.10 2.09 -21.05
N ARG A 515 26.70 1.65 -19.95
CA ARG A 515 26.55 0.31 -19.40
C ARG A 515 26.41 0.37 -17.90
N THR A 516 25.49 -0.40 -17.33
CA THR A 516 25.26 -0.48 -15.88
C THR A 516 25.53 -1.90 -15.41
N LEU A 517 26.39 -2.07 -14.41
CA LEU A 517 26.81 -3.35 -13.85
C LEU A 517 26.77 -3.28 -12.32
N PHE A 518 26.83 -4.44 -11.67
CA PHE A 518 26.95 -4.51 -10.21
C PHE A 518 28.35 -4.11 -9.78
N ARG A 519 28.47 -3.21 -8.82
CA ARG A 519 29.73 -2.94 -8.11
C ARG A 519 29.84 -3.82 -6.86
N THR A 520 28.69 -4.07 -6.20
CA THR A 520 28.56 -5.01 -5.10
C THR A 520 27.26 -5.80 -5.25
N PHE A 521 27.16 -6.94 -4.60
CA PHE A 521 25.99 -7.79 -4.59
C PHE A 521 25.35 -7.82 -3.20
N PRO A 522 23.99 -7.85 -3.10
CA PRO A 522 23.29 -7.97 -1.83
C PRO A 522 23.37 -9.39 -1.25
N THR A 523 22.94 -9.57 -0.01
CA THR A 523 22.69 -10.89 0.57
C THR A 523 21.41 -11.52 0.01
N THR A 524 20.40 -10.69 -0.22
CA THR A 524 19.14 -11.08 -0.88
C THR A 524 18.89 -10.14 -2.05
N LEU A 525 18.91 -10.65 -3.27
CA LEU A 525 18.59 -9.89 -4.47
C LEU A 525 17.09 -9.93 -4.75
N VAL A 526 16.48 -8.75 -4.81
CA VAL A 526 15.08 -8.58 -5.20
C VAL A 526 15.02 -8.16 -6.67
N VAL A 527 14.23 -8.88 -7.45
CA VAL A 527 14.06 -8.63 -8.88
C VAL A 527 12.59 -8.44 -9.20
N ASN A 528 12.22 -7.28 -9.74
CA ASN A 528 10.90 -7.06 -10.34
C ASN A 528 10.97 -7.27 -11.84
N ALA A 529 10.20 -8.23 -12.35
CA ALA A 529 10.13 -8.52 -13.78
C ALA A 529 8.95 -7.76 -14.43
N ARG A 530 9.30 -6.75 -15.25
CA ARG A 530 8.32 -5.98 -16.00
C ARG A 530 7.81 -6.77 -17.22
N LYS A 531 6.63 -7.32 -17.10
CA LYS A 531 5.91 -8.05 -18.16
C LYS A 531 4.79 -7.16 -18.70
N MET A 532 5.14 -6.10 -19.42
CA MET A 532 4.17 -5.11 -19.90
C MET A 532 4.34 -4.85 -21.39
N THR A 533 3.24 -4.69 -22.08
CA THR A 533 3.13 -4.18 -23.45
C THR A 533 2.28 -2.93 -23.47
N VAL A 534 2.43 -2.10 -24.50
CA VAL A 534 1.58 -0.93 -24.71
C VAL A 534 0.72 -1.19 -25.95
N GLU A 535 -0.58 -1.31 -25.76
CA GLU A 535 -1.56 -1.45 -26.84
C GLU A 535 -2.46 -0.21 -26.85
N ASN A 536 -2.51 0.50 -27.96
CA ASN A 536 -3.28 1.74 -28.10
C ASN A 536 -3.00 2.79 -27.00
N TRP A 537 -1.74 2.97 -26.64
CA TRP A 537 -1.25 3.87 -25.57
C TRP A 537 -1.67 3.47 -24.16
N VAL A 538 -2.29 2.29 -23.97
CA VAL A 538 -2.65 1.74 -22.67
C VAL A 538 -1.65 0.66 -22.29
N PRO A 539 -0.96 0.78 -21.14
CA PRO A 539 -0.09 -0.28 -20.63
C PRO A 539 -0.93 -1.48 -20.23
N ARG A 540 -0.50 -2.67 -20.69
CA ARG A 540 -1.16 -3.93 -20.42
C ARG A 540 -0.17 -4.95 -19.91
N LYS A 541 -0.53 -5.62 -18.82
CA LYS A 541 0.25 -6.74 -18.31
C LYS A 541 0.09 -7.96 -19.22
N VAL A 542 1.18 -8.69 -19.41
CA VAL A 542 1.21 -9.95 -20.18
C VAL A 542 1.85 -11.05 -19.34
N ASP A 543 1.36 -12.26 -19.50
CA ASP A 543 1.87 -13.44 -18.80
C ASP A 543 2.92 -14.13 -19.66
N VAL A 544 4.19 -13.97 -19.28
CA VAL A 544 5.34 -14.57 -19.97
C VAL A 544 6.08 -15.44 -18.97
N PRO A 545 6.28 -16.73 -19.26
CA PRO A 545 7.07 -17.59 -18.39
C PRO A 545 8.54 -17.12 -18.34
N VAL A 546 9.04 -16.81 -17.13
CA VAL A 546 10.47 -16.59 -16.90
C VAL A 546 11.04 -17.87 -16.31
N ILE A 547 11.93 -18.51 -17.08
CA ILE A 547 12.55 -19.77 -16.70
C ILE A 547 13.73 -19.49 -15.80
N ILE A 548 13.71 -20.06 -14.62
CA ILE A 548 14.80 -20.05 -13.62
C ILE A 548 15.11 -21.50 -13.28
N GLY A 549 16.38 -21.86 -13.33
CA GLY A 549 16.82 -23.21 -12.93
C GLY A 549 16.58 -23.49 -11.46
N ASP A 550 16.46 -24.78 -11.09
CA ASP A 550 16.27 -25.20 -9.69
C ASP A 550 17.52 -25.01 -8.83
N GLY A 551 18.69 -24.90 -9.42
CA GLY A 551 19.97 -24.72 -8.75
C GLY A 551 20.39 -23.24 -8.64
N PRO A 552 21.51 -22.99 -7.94
CA PRO A 552 22.12 -21.67 -7.91
C PRO A 552 22.59 -21.23 -9.30
N PHE A 553 22.53 -19.92 -9.56
CA PHE A 553 23.13 -19.29 -10.74
C PHE A 553 24.13 -18.22 -10.30
N SER A 554 25.16 -17.97 -11.12
CA SER A 554 26.19 -16.99 -10.82
C SER A 554 25.87 -15.63 -11.44
N LEU A 555 26.18 -14.55 -10.71
CA LEU A 555 26.18 -13.17 -11.18
C LEU A 555 27.60 -12.62 -11.44
N ASP A 556 28.62 -13.44 -11.41
CA ASP A 556 30.05 -13.04 -11.54
C ASP A 556 30.30 -12.20 -12.81
N GLU A 557 29.66 -12.57 -13.93
CA GLU A 557 29.79 -11.88 -15.23
C GLU A 557 29.26 -10.45 -15.24
N TYR A 558 28.38 -10.14 -14.30
CA TYR A 558 27.73 -8.84 -14.18
C TYR A 558 28.44 -7.90 -13.19
N LEU A 559 29.56 -8.34 -12.61
CA LEU A 559 30.41 -7.49 -11.76
C LEU A 559 31.12 -6.44 -12.61
N SER A 560 31.05 -5.18 -12.19
CA SER A 560 31.80 -4.11 -12.83
C SER A 560 33.31 -4.29 -12.62
N PRO A 561 34.09 -4.22 -13.69
CA PRO A 561 35.57 -4.23 -13.56
C PRO A 561 36.09 -2.93 -12.95
N GLY A 562 35.26 -1.91 -12.75
CA GLY A 562 35.67 -0.58 -12.29
C GLY A 562 36.48 0.20 -13.34
N HIS A 563 37.03 1.32 -12.92
CA HIS A 563 37.90 2.15 -13.77
C HIS A 563 39.16 1.39 -14.14
N GLN A 564 39.48 1.33 -15.44
CA GLN A 564 40.66 0.66 -15.98
C GLN A 564 41.80 1.66 -16.20
N GLU A 565 43.03 1.23 -15.96
CA GLU A 565 44.23 2.09 -16.15
C GLU A 565 44.41 2.64 -17.59
N SER A 566 43.82 1.95 -18.56
CA SER A 566 43.83 2.36 -19.98
C SER A 566 42.80 3.42 -20.33
N GLU A 567 41.92 3.78 -19.40
CA GLU A 567 40.80 4.70 -19.61
C GLU A 567 41.14 6.09 -19.11
N GLU A 568 40.80 7.09 -19.89
CA GLU A 568 40.91 8.50 -19.50
C GLU A 568 39.56 9.00 -18.99
N LEU A 569 39.56 9.53 -17.78
CA LEU A 569 38.35 10.09 -17.18
C LEU A 569 37.89 11.38 -17.90
N LEU A 570 36.59 11.56 -18.02
CA LEU A 570 36.02 12.84 -18.38
C LEU A 570 36.42 13.84 -17.29
N PRO A 571 36.71 15.12 -17.65
CA PRO A 571 36.89 16.14 -16.63
C PRO A 571 35.67 16.15 -15.72
N GLU A 572 35.90 16.21 -14.42
CA GLU A 572 34.85 16.56 -13.49
C GLU A 572 34.34 17.92 -13.94
N ASP A 573 33.04 18.09 -14.02
CA ASP A 573 32.45 19.38 -14.27
C ASP A 573 32.82 20.25 -13.05
N ASP A 574 33.94 20.95 -13.07
CA ASP A 574 34.30 22.05 -12.17
C ASP A 574 33.31 23.24 -12.30
N LYS A 575 32.37 23.08 -13.18
CA LYS A 575 31.09 23.73 -13.18
C LYS A 575 30.06 22.73 -12.56
N ALA A 576 30.03 22.63 -11.25
CA ALA A 576 28.74 22.74 -10.61
C ALA A 576 28.12 23.97 -11.30
N ALA A 577 27.33 23.73 -12.33
CA ALA A 577 26.54 24.77 -12.93
C ALA A 577 25.79 25.35 -11.75
N THR A 578 26.19 26.55 -11.32
CA THR A 578 25.30 27.37 -10.53
C THR A 578 23.99 27.25 -11.27
N PRO A 579 22.94 26.70 -10.66
CA PRO A 579 21.68 26.52 -11.34
C PRO A 579 21.31 27.90 -11.88
N THR A 580 21.49 28.08 -13.19
CA THR A 580 21.13 29.32 -13.85
C THR A 580 19.63 29.25 -13.99
N PHE A 581 18.95 30.05 -13.18
CA PHE A 581 17.52 30.26 -13.35
C PHE A 581 17.29 30.80 -14.76
N THR A 582 16.51 30.11 -15.55
CA THR A 582 16.08 30.56 -16.87
C THR A 582 14.65 31.11 -16.70
N PRO A 583 14.50 32.44 -16.64
CA PRO A 583 13.19 33.04 -16.46
C PRO A 583 12.31 32.77 -17.68
N ASN A 584 11.01 32.68 -17.48
CA ASN A 584 10.03 32.69 -18.56
C ASN A 584 10.14 34.04 -19.31
N GLU A 585 10.71 34.02 -20.51
CA GLU A 585 11.00 35.24 -21.30
C GLU A 585 9.76 36.07 -21.51
N GLY A 586 8.59 35.45 -21.77
CA GLY A 586 7.34 36.20 -21.99
C GLY A 586 6.86 36.94 -20.73
N ALA A 587 6.99 36.34 -19.56
CA ALA A 587 6.65 36.94 -18.27
C ALA A 587 7.69 38.01 -17.88
N LEU A 588 8.97 37.75 -18.14
CA LEU A 588 10.07 38.67 -17.89
C LEU A 588 9.91 39.96 -18.71
N ASP A 589 9.63 39.85 -20.02
CA ASP A 589 9.43 40.98 -20.91
C ASP A 589 8.21 41.85 -20.50
N GLN A 590 7.14 41.20 -20.02
CA GLN A 590 5.97 41.93 -19.50
C GLN A 590 6.30 42.76 -18.25
N LEU A 591 7.02 42.15 -17.28
CA LEU A 591 7.44 42.83 -16.07
C LEU A 591 8.42 43.97 -16.35
N MET A 592 9.36 43.78 -17.27
CA MET A 592 10.30 44.79 -17.71
C MET A 592 9.60 45.93 -18.45
N ALA A 593 8.58 45.64 -19.28
CA ALA A 593 7.76 46.66 -19.95
C ALA A 593 6.93 47.51 -18.96
N MET A 594 6.65 46.97 -17.76
CA MET A 594 6.02 47.71 -16.66
C MET A 594 7.01 48.59 -15.87
N GLY A 595 8.30 48.54 -16.22
CA GLY A 595 9.34 49.39 -15.65
C GLY A 595 10.15 48.80 -14.50
N PHE A 596 10.00 47.50 -14.21
CA PHE A 596 10.80 46.83 -13.17
C PHE A 596 12.18 46.45 -13.70
N PRO A 597 13.27 46.64 -12.89
CA PRO A 597 14.60 46.16 -13.22
C PRO A 597 14.68 44.65 -13.39
N ARG A 598 15.49 44.19 -14.35
CA ARG A 598 15.63 42.77 -14.69
C ARG A 598 15.90 41.88 -13.48
N ASN A 599 16.82 42.26 -12.58
CA ASN A 599 17.18 41.49 -11.39
C ASN A 599 15.95 41.29 -10.47
N ARG A 600 15.13 42.31 -10.31
CA ARG A 600 13.87 42.21 -9.54
C ARG A 600 12.89 41.25 -10.20
N CYS A 601 12.74 41.33 -11.53
CA CYS A 601 11.87 40.45 -12.28
C CYS A 601 12.32 39.01 -12.22
N GLU A 602 13.62 38.71 -12.31
CA GLU A 602 14.16 37.38 -12.19
C GLU A 602 13.96 36.80 -10.78
N LYS A 603 14.13 37.60 -9.73
CA LYS A 603 13.83 37.19 -8.36
C LYS A 603 12.35 36.87 -8.12
N ALA A 604 11.47 37.75 -8.64
CA ALA A 604 10.04 37.55 -8.53
C ALA A 604 9.56 36.29 -9.26
N LEU A 605 10.02 36.11 -10.49
CA LEU A 605 9.70 34.92 -11.28
C LEU A 605 10.24 33.64 -10.59
N HIS A 606 11.43 33.70 -10.03
CA HIS A 606 11.98 32.58 -9.28
C HIS A 606 11.15 32.26 -8.03
N ALA A 607 10.77 33.28 -7.26
CA ALA A 607 9.96 33.13 -6.04
C ALA A 607 8.54 32.62 -6.30
N THR A 608 7.98 32.94 -7.47
CA THR A 608 6.59 32.60 -7.84
C THR A 608 6.45 31.41 -8.80
N GLY A 609 7.50 30.59 -8.92
CA GLY A 609 7.46 29.37 -9.72
C GLY A 609 7.53 29.57 -11.23
N ASN A 610 8.04 30.72 -11.71
CA ASN A 610 8.38 31.02 -13.12
C ASN A 610 7.21 30.90 -14.13
N SER A 611 5.97 31.15 -13.70
CA SER A 611 4.78 30.87 -14.51
C SER A 611 4.03 32.11 -15.03
N ASP A 612 3.68 33.06 -14.19
CA ASP A 612 2.77 34.16 -14.52
C ASP A 612 3.33 35.54 -14.11
N ALA A 613 3.30 36.50 -15.05
CA ALA A 613 3.76 37.86 -14.82
C ALA A 613 2.90 38.62 -13.78
N ASN A 614 1.61 38.32 -13.65
CA ASN A 614 0.73 38.99 -12.70
C ASN A 614 1.05 38.56 -11.26
N ILE A 615 1.28 37.27 -11.03
CA ILE A 615 1.68 36.74 -9.71
C ILE A 615 3.06 37.29 -9.32
N ALA A 616 4.00 37.30 -10.26
CA ALA A 616 5.32 37.89 -10.05
C ALA A 616 5.27 39.39 -9.77
N MET A 617 4.34 40.12 -10.39
CA MET A 617 4.10 41.52 -10.12
C MET A 617 3.53 41.78 -8.71
N GLU A 618 2.58 40.99 -8.27
CA GLU A 618 2.07 41.06 -6.88
C GLU A 618 3.18 40.83 -5.87
N TRP A 619 4.03 39.83 -6.12
CA TRP A 619 5.20 39.59 -5.31
C TRP A 619 6.16 40.78 -5.30
N LEU A 620 6.44 41.39 -6.45
CA LEU A 620 7.27 42.59 -6.57
C LEU A 620 6.74 43.78 -5.74
N PHE A 621 5.44 44.02 -5.75
CA PHE A 621 4.85 45.09 -4.94
C PHE A 621 4.96 44.85 -3.45
N ALA A 622 4.89 43.58 -3.02
CA ALA A 622 5.04 43.21 -1.61
C ALA A 622 6.50 43.34 -1.12
N HIS A 623 7.50 43.17 -2.01
CA HIS A 623 8.93 43.06 -1.69
C HIS A 623 9.78 44.20 -2.24
N MET A 624 9.16 45.33 -2.61
CA MET A 624 9.84 46.45 -3.27
C MET A 624 10.91 47.12 -2.38
N GLU A 625 10.76 47.04 -1.07
CA GLU A 625 11.64 47.69 -0.10
C GLU A 625 12.63 46.70 0.57
N ASP A 626 12.63 45.42 0.13
CA ASP A 626 13.49 44.42 0.70
C ASP A 626 14.98 44.70 0.46
N GLU A 627 15.79 44.51 1.49
CA GLU A 627 17.25 44.71 1.42
C GLU A 627 17.86 43.73 0.42
N GLY A 628 18.55 44.21 -0.59
CA GLY A 628 19.17 43.36 -1.64
C GLY A 628 18.26 43.00 -2.80
N ILE A 629 17.05 43.51 -2.94
CA ILE A 629 16.12 43.19 -4.05
C ILE A 629 16.71 43.49 -5.45
N ASP A 630 17.61 44.48 -5.53
CA ASP A 630 18.31 44.87 -6.77
C ASP A 630 19.56 44.02 -7.07
N ASP A 631 20.02 43.19 -6.14
CA ASP A 631 21.18 42.36 -6.35
C ASP A 631 20.86 41.23 -7.35
N PRO A 632 21.86 40.68 -8.09
CA PRO A 632 21.66 39.54 -8.97
C PRO A 632 21.13 38.34 -8.19
N LEU A 633 20.24 37.53 -8.82
CA LEU A 633 19.77 36.26 -8.24
C LEU A 633 20.97 35.28 -8.12
N ILE A 634 21.43 35.07 -6.89
CA ILE A 634 22.48 34.10 -6.59
C ILE A 634 21.81 32.83 -6.10
N LEU A 635 21.77 31.80 -6.96
CA LEU A 635 21.32 30.47 -6.56
C LEU A 635 22.50 29.77 -5.88
N ALA A 636 22.35 29.39 -4.62
CA ALA A 636 23.36 28.63 -3.90
C ALA A 636 23.60 27.28 -4.59
N PRO A 637 24.86 26.83 -4.76
CA PRO A 637 25.15 25.50 -5.30
C PRO A 637 24.55 24.43 -4.36
N ALA A 638 23.82 23.48 -4.95
CA ALA A 638 23.34 22.32 -4.24
C ALA A 638 24.53 21.42 -3.86
N GLY A 639 25.01 21.56 -2.63
CA GLY A 639 26.04 20.66 -2.10
C GLY A 639 27.04 21.36 -1.20
N THR A 640 26.74 21.48 0.05
CA THR A 640 27.55 21.35 1.29
C THR A 640 26.91 22.18 2.40
N GLY A 641 26.29 21.51 3.32
CA GLY A 641 25.70 22.11 4.51
C GLY A 641 24.22 21.79 4.61
N ALA A 642 23.93 20.77 5.37
CA ALA A 642 22.59 20.51 5.86
C ALA A 642 22.08 21.76 6.59
N SER A 643 21.32 22.61 5.89
CA SER A 643 20.38 23.52 6.50
C SER A 643 19.01 22.98 6.15
N ASP A 644 18.34 22.53 7.19
CA ASP A 644 16.95 22.12 7.24
C ASP A 644 16.09 22.81 6.17
N GLY A 645 15.55 22.01 5.23
CA GLY A 645 14.69 22.48 4.15
C GLY A 645 13.30 22.94 4.62
N VAL A 646 13.22 23.63 5.74
CA VAL A 646 12.00 24.18 6.29
C VAL A 646 12.00 25.68 6.11
N ASP A 647 11.00 26.18 5.39
CA ASP A 647 10.80 27.58 5.10
C ASP A 647 10.67 28.41 6.40
N PRO A 648 11.53 29.41 6.64
CA PRO A 648 11.49 30.26 7.84
C PRO A 648 10.15 30.97 8.03
N GLU A 649 9.47 31.38 6.95
CA GLU A 649 8.17 32.05 7.03
C GLU A 649 7.09 31.13 7.58
N LYS A 650 7.15 29.85 7.22
CA LYS A 650 6.23 28.85 7.74
C LYS A 650 6.46 28.57 9.24
N ILE A 651 7.72 28.63 9.68
CA ILE A 651 8.06 28.55 11.11
C ILE A 651 7.49 29.75 11.86
N GLU A 652 7.61 30.95 11.30
CA GLU A 652 7.10 32.18 11.92
C GLU A 652 5.56 32.16 11.98
N MET A 653 4.91 31.67 10.92
CA MET A 653 3.44 31.49 10.88
C MET A 653 2.95 30.55 12.01
N LEU A 654 3.61 29.43 12.21
CA LEU A 654 3.29 28.51 13.30
C LEU A 654 3.67 29.11 14.66
N GLY A 655 4.71 29.92 14.73
CA GLY A 655 5.10 30.70 15.91
C GLY A 655 4.03 31.71 16.31
N ALA A 656 3.40 32.40 15.36
CA ALA A 656 2.28 33.29 15.60
C ALA A 656 1.04 32.60 16.16
N MET A 657 0.91 31.28 15.95
CA MET A 657 -0.15 30.43 16.50
C MET A 657 0.18 29.91 17.91
N GLY A 658 1.34 30.27 18.47
CA GLY A 658 1.75 29.94 19.85
C GLY A 658 2.69 28.73 20.00
N PHE A 659 3.18 28.15 18.91
CA PHE A 659 4.14 27.05 18.94
C PHE A 659 5.58 27.59 18.97
N ASN A 660 6.49 26.91 19.67
CA ASN A 660 7.89 27.32 19.65
C ASN A 660 8.57 26.95 18.31
N ALA A 661 9.65 27.65 17.96
CA ALA A 661 10.32 27.48 16.66
C ALA A 661 10.85 26.05 16.42
N LEU A 662 11.23 25.32 17.46
CA LEU A 662 11.70 23.94 17.38
C LEU A 662 10.53 22.99 17.08
N GLN A 663 9.40 23.18 17.76
CA GLN A 663 8.17 22.43 17.49
C GLN A 663 7.66 22.68 16.08
N ALA A 664 7.62 23.95 15.64
CA ALA A 664 7.20 24.34 14.30
C ALA A 664 8.11 23.73 13.22
N ARG A 665 9.43 23.75 13.41
CA ARG A 665 10.39 23.16 12.49
C ARG A 665 10.20 21.66 12.36
N LYS A 666 10.10 20.96 13.48
CA LYS A 666 9.87 19.50 13.51
C LYS A 666 8.55 19.13 12.83
N ALA A 667 7.46 19.81 13.14
CA ALA A 667 6.17 19.58 12.52
C ALA A 667 6.20 19.78 10.99
N LEU A 668 6.87 20.83 10.52
CA LEU A 668 7.05 21.08 9.08
C LEU A 668 7.94 20.02 8.42
N GLN A 669 8.95 19.48 9.10
CA GLN A 669 9.75 18.37 8.60
C GLN A 669 8.92 17.10 8.47
N GLU A 670 8.13 16.75 9.51
CA GLU A 670 7.27 15.56 9.51
C GLU A 670 6.13 15.65 8.49
N THR A 671 5.73 16.86 8.10
CA THR A 671 4.64 17.09 7.15
C THR A 671 5.11 17.60 5.78
N SER A 672 6.40 17.44 5.47
CA SER A 672 7.00 17.84 4.19
C SER A 672 6.76 19.30 3.82
N GLY A 673 6.73 20.18 4.82
CA GLY A 673 6.57 21.62 4.65
C GLY A 673 5.13 22.12 4.48
N ASP A 674 4.14 21.28 4.70
CA ASP A 674 2.71 21.65 4.66
C ASP A 674 2.28 22.26 6.02
N VAL A 675 1.85 23.53 6.01
CA VAL A 675 1.52 24.28 7.24
C VAL A 675 0.24 23.77 7.90
N GLU A 676 -0.80 23.46 7.13
CA GLU A 676 -2.08 22.98 7.69
C GLU A 676 -1.90 21.63 8.39
N ARG A 677 -1.16 20.72 7.75
CA ARG A 677 -0.82 19.44 8.34
C ARG A 677 0.14 19.56 9.51
N ALA A 678 1.06 20.55 9.49
CA ALA A 678 1.95 20.83 10.61
C ALA A 678 1.17 21.32 11.84
N VAL A 679 0.14 22.14 11.65
CA VAL A 679 -0.78 22.56 12.74
C VAL A 679 -1.49 21.34 13.33
N GLU A 680 -2.04 20.46 12.50
CA GLU A 680 -2.71 19.24 12.94
C GLU A 680 -1.73 18.31 13.68
N TRP A 681 -0.51 18.18 13.17
CA TRP A 681 0.55 17.41 13.80
C TRP A 681 0.89 17.96 15.19
N LEU A 682 1.03 19.28 15.34
CA LEU A 682 1.33 19.95 16.61
C LEU A 682 0.23 19.77 17.65
N PHE A 683 -1.02 19.86 17.25
CA PHE A 683 -2.16 19.60 18.15
C PHE A 683 -2.27 18.12 18.57
N SER A 684 -1.85 17.21 17.72
CA SER A 684 -1.84 15.77 18.02
C SER A 684 -0.64 15.35 18.88
N HIS A 685 0.41 16.22 18.97
CA HIS A 685 1.63 15.96 19.74
C HIS A 685 1.91 17.07 20.77
N PRO A 686 0.97 17.37 21.71
CA PRO A 686 1.08 18.53 22.61
C PRO A 686 2.24 18.48 23.58
N ASN A 687 2.81 17.30 23.83
CA ASN A 687 3.95 17.10 24.75
C ASN A 687 5.31 17.04 24.02
N ASP A 688 5.33 17.13 22.70
CA ASP A 688 6.57 17.15 21.93
C ASP A 688 7.20 18.55 22.03
N GLN A 689 8.40 18.63 22.59
CA GLN A 689 9.10 19.90 22.81
C GLN A 689 9.85 20.39 21.56
N GLY A 690 9.74 19.65 20.43
CA GLY A 690 10.42 19.98 19.19
C GLY A 690 11.92 19.67 19.26
N ASP A 691 12.36 18.81 20.18
CA ASP A 691 13.71 18.29 20.16
C ASP A 691 13.93 17.60 18.82
N LEU A 692 14.48 18.37 17.86
CA LEU A 692 15.15 17.77 16.73
C LEU A 692 16.20 16.90 17.41
N VAL A 693 16.12 15.59 17.23
CA VAL A 693 17.29 14.76 17.33
C VAL A 693 18.24 15.44 16.32
N GLU A 694 19.13 16.33 16.82
CA GLU A 694 20.34 16.62 16.07
C GLU A 694 20.76 15.24 15.64
N ASP A 695 20.84 15.02 14.32
CA ASP A 695 21.65 13.95 13.78
C ASP A 695 22.99 14.14 14.49
N GLY A 696 23.00 13.60 15.72
CA GLY A 696 24.21 13.50 16.48
C GLY A 696 25.09 12.79 15.49
N THR A 697 26.12 13.44 15.07
CA THR A 697 27.26 12.87 14.39
C THR A 697 27.47 11.49 15.02
N ALA A 698 26.61 10.54 14.66
CA ALA A 698 26.94 9.14 14.69
C ALA A 698 28.19 9.16 13.85
N ALA A 699 29.32 9.05 14.53
CA ALA A 699 30.59 8.85 13.87
C ALA A 699 30.24 7.95 12.69
N GLU A 700 30.35 8.46 11.47
CA GLU A 700 30.35 7.68 10.28
C GLU A 700 31.41 6.63 10.55
N LYS A 701 31.00 5.51 11.11
CA LYS A 701 31.71 4.28 10.85
C LYS A 701 31.64 4.24 9.34
N GLU A 702 32.79 4.41 8.71
CA GLU A 702 33.00 4.08 7.33
C GLU A 702 32.47 2.65 7.15
N SER A 703 31.16 2.54 7.00
CA SER A 703 30.53 1.32 6.52
C SER A 703 30.94 1.29 5.06
N GLY A 704 31.75 0.31 4.69
CA GLY A 704 32.11 0.09 3.29
C GLY A 704 30.85 0.08 2.41
N PRO A 705 31.00 0.14 1.09
CA PRO A 705 29.87 0.21 0.18
C PRO A 705 28.85 -0.89 0.49
N ALA A 706 27.55 -0.57 0.38
CA ALA A 706 26.47 -1.52 0.63
C ALA A 706 26.66 -2.80 -0.20
N GLY A 707 26.42 -3.95 0.40
CA GLY A 707 26.65 -5.26 -0.22
C GLY A 707 28.11 -5.71 -0.21
N SER A 708 28.44 -6.72 -1.03
CA SER A 708 29.76 -7.32 -1.10
C SER A 708 30.19 -7.61 -2.54
N ALA A 709 31.40 -7.24 -2.91
CA ALA A 709 32.01 -7.58 -4.22
C ALA A 709 32.68 -8.96 -4.26
N ASN A 710 32.63 -9.73 -3.18
CA ASN A 710 33.27 -11.03 -3.10
C ASN A 710 32.67 -12.01 -4.13
N LEU A 711 33.52 -12.79 -4.77
CA LEU A 711 33.16 -13.87 -5.67
C LEU A 711 33.46 -15.24 -5.04
N PRO A 712 32.71 -16.29 -5.37
CA PRO A 712 31.59 -16.31 -6.33
C PRO A 712 30.34 -15.63 -5.77
N ALA A 713 29.59 -14.97 -6.64
CA ALA A 713 28.29 -14.38 -6.34
C ALA A 713 27.16 -15.30 -6.85
N ASN A 714 26.97 -16.42 -6.15
CA ASN A 714 25.93 -17.39 -6.47
C ASN A 714 24.62 -17.05 -5.76
N PHE A 715 23.52 -17.13 -6.49
CA PHE A 715 22.19 -16.83 -5.97
C PHE A 715 21.23 -17.98 -6.25
N GLN A 716 20.36 -18.26 -5.31
CA GLN A 716 19.33 -19.27 -5.44
C GLN A 716 17.95 -18.66 -5.19
N LEU A 717 16.99 -19.02 -6.03
CA LEU A 717 15.61 -18.58 -5.90
C LEU A 717 14.98 -19.16 -4.63
N GLN A 718 14.48 -18.27 -3.76
CA GLN A 718 13.87 -18.62 -2.46
C GLN A 718 12.36 -18.44 -2.48
N SER A 719 11.89 -17.29 -2.96
CA SER A 719 10.45 -17.01 -3.00
C SER A 719 10.07 -16.14 -4.19
N ILE A 720 8.81 -16.21 -4.56
CA ILE A 720 8.23 -15.48 -5.69
C ILE A 720 6.87 -14.93 -5.27
N VAL A 721 6.64 -13.66 -5.54
CA VAL A 721 5.30 -13.10 -5.55
C VAL A 721 4.75 -13.20 -6.98
N CYS A 722 3.64 -13.88 -7.11
CA CYS A 722 2.91 -14.06 -8.36
C CYS A 722 1.68 -13.16 -8.41
N HIS A 723 1.33 -12.66 -9.60
CA HIS A 723 0.14 -11.86 -9.83
C HIS A 723 -0.64 -12.36 -11.02
N LYS A 724 -1.90 -12.70 -10.82
CA LYS A 724 -2.83 -13.11 -11.86
C LYS A 724 -3.88 -12.03 -12.05
N GLY A 725 -3.89 -11.38 -13.20
CA GLY A 725 -4.79 -10.25 -13.48
C GLY A 725 -4.38 -9.49 -14.72
N THR A 726 -5.26 -8.62 -15.21
CA THR A 726 -5.06 -7.87 -16.46
C THR A 726 -4.28 -6.57 -16.26
N SER A 727 -4.24 -6.03 -15.03
CA SER A 727 -3.45 -4.87 -14.66
C SER A 727 -2.85 -5.08 -13.27
N ILE A 728 -1.83 -4.32 -12.92
CA ILE A 728 -1.19 -4.38 -11.58
C ILE A 728 -2.12 -3.96 -10.44
N HIS A 729 -3.17 -3.18 -10.74
CA HIS A 729 -4.18 -2.72 -9.80
C HIS A 729 -5.48 -3.55 -9.82
N ALA A 730 -5.50 -4.68 -10.54
CA ALA A 730 -6.67 -5.55 -10.62
C ALA A 730 -6.24 -7.00 -10.85
N GLY A 731 -6.51 -7.86 -9.87
CA GLY A 731 -6.13 -9.27 -9.92
C GLY A 731 -5.95 -9.87 -8.53
N HIS A 732 -5.15 -10.90 -8.43
CA HIS A 732 -4.86 -11.58 -7.18
C HIS A 732 -3.37 -11.86 -7.04
N TYR A 733 -2.80 -11.53 -5.87
CA TYR A 733 -1.41 -11.80 -5.50
C TYR A 733 -1.32 -13.00 -4.58
N VAL A 734 -0.32 -13.85 -4.82
CA VAL A 734 0.04 -14.96 -3.94
C VAL A 734 1.55 -15.06 -3.80
N ALA A 735 2.02 -15.77 -2.77
CA ALA A 735 3.43 -16.06 -2.60
C ALA A 735 3.70 -17.57 -2.78
N PHE A 736 4.73 -17.89 -3.54
CA PHE A 736 5.34 -19.22 -3.58
C PHE A 736 6.68 -19.17 -2.88
N ILE A 737 6.88 -20.03 -1.87
CA ILE A 737 8.08 -20.04 -1.04
C ILE A 737 8.65 -21.45 -0.96
N ARG A 738 9.95 -21.59 -1.13
CA ARG A 738 10.64 -22.89 -0.92
C ARG A 738 10.74 -23.19 0.56
N LYS A 739 10.12 -24.29 0.98
CA LYS A 739 10.11 -24.75 2.38
C LYS A 739 10.65 -26.15 2.52
N GLN A 740 11.43 -26.36 3.56
CA GLN A 740 11.86 -27.69 3.99
C GLN A 740 10.74 -28.31 4.84
N LEU A 741 9.81 -29.01 4.19
CA LEU A 741 8.68 -29.65 4.90
C LEU A 741 9.11 -30.89 5.66
N ASP A 742 10.00 -31.68 5.09
CA ASP A 742 10.63 -32.82 5.71
C ASP A 742 12.16 -32.71 5.61
N PRO A 743 12.93 -32.83 6.72
CA PRO A 743 14.39 -32.78 6.70
C PRO A 743 15.07 -33.81 5.78
N SER A 744 14.40 -34.90 5.45
CA SER A 744 14.89 -35.95 4.55
C SER A 744 14.61 -35.74 3.08
N GLU A 745 13.72 -34.83 2.74
CA GLU A 745 13.32 -34.51 1.35
C GLU A 745 13.98 -33.21 0.86
N LYS A 746 13.91 -32.98 -0.45
CA LYS A 746 14.30 -31.66 -1.00
C LYS A 746 13.26 -30.61 -0.65
N PRO A 747 13.67 -29.32 -0.52
CA PRO A 747 12.71 -28.24 -0.34
C PRO A 747 11.63 -28.25 -1.43
N LYS A 748 10.38 -28.05 -1.03
CA LYS A 748 9.22 -28.02 -1.90
C LYS A 748 8.67 -26.59 -2.01
N TRP A 749 7.97 -26.32 -3.09
CA TRP A 749 7.23 -25.07 -3.22
C TRP A 749 5.93 -25.13 -2.43
N VAL A 750 5.74 -24.14 -1.58
CA VAL A 750 4.51 -23.94 -0.79
C VAL A 750 3.82 -22.69 -1.32
N LEU A 751 2.55 -22.83 -1.65
CA LEU A 751 1.67 -21.75 -2.06
C LEU A 751 0.99 -21.14 -0.83
N PHE A 752 1.19 -19.84 -0.64
CA PHE A 752 0.48 -19.01 0.32
C PHE A 752 -0.52 -18.15 -0.44
N ASN A 753 -1.77 -18.54 -0.39
CA ASN A 753 -2.90 -17.88 -1.02
C ASN A 753 -3.83 -17.34 0.08
N ASP A 754 -3.54 -16.13 0.55
CA ASP A 754 -4.16 -15.51 1.71
C ASP A 754 -4.10 -16.44 2.95
N GLU A 755 -5.23 -16.89 3.50
CA GLU A 755 -5.29 -17.83 4.64
C GLU A 755 -5.00 -19.28 4.25
N LYS A 756 -5.03 -19.61 2.96
CA LYS A 756 -4.81 -20.98 2.47
C LYS A 756 -3.32 -21.22 2.26
N VAL A 757 -2.80 -22.25 2.90
CA VAL A 757 -1.39 -22.67 2.77
C VAL A 757 -1.35 -24.12 2.34
N VAL A 758 -0.77 -24.39 1.17
CA VAL A 758 -0.75 -25.74 0.57
C VAL A 758 0.59 -26.03 -0.12
N GLU A 759 0.92 -27.29 -0.36
CA GLU A 759 2.01 -27.63 -1.28
C GLU A 759 1.59 -27.23 -2.71
N ALA A 760 2.48 -26.56 -3.44
CA ALA A 760 2.16 -26.03 -4.77
C ALA A 760 1.85 -27.16 -5.77
N GLY A 761 0.69 -27.10 -6.42
CA GLY A 761 0.25 -28.08 -7.42
C GLY A 761 0.71 -27.76 -8.83
N ASP A 762 0.79 -26.47 -9.19
CA ASP A 762 1.13 -26.01 -10.54
C ASP A 762 2.31 -25.02 -10.54
N VAL A 763 3.49 -25.54 -10.87
CA VAL A 763 4.73 -24.77 -10.99
C VAL A 763 4.76 -23.94 -12.29
N GLU A 764 4.06 -24.37 -13.34
CA GLU A 764 4.02 -23.65 -14.62
C GLU A 764 3.17 -22.39 -14.50
N GLU A 765 2.06 -22.42 -13.75
CA GLU A 765 1.29 -21.23 -13.42
C GLU A 765 2.14 -20.20 -12.65
N MET A 766 2.93 -20.67 -11.69
CA MET A 766 3.89 -19.85 -10.94
C MET A 766 4.87 -19.14 -11.89
N LYS A 767 5.49 -19.85 -12.84
CA LYS A 767 6.46 -19.27 -13.80
C LYS A 767 5.82 -18.20 -14.71
N LYS A 768 4.60 -18.42 -15.17
CA LYS A 768 3.85 -17.47 -16.02
C LYS A 768 3.52 -16.19 -15.27
N THR A 769 3.01 -16.32 -14.06
CA THR A 769 2.42 -15.24 -13.28
C THR A 769 3.42 -14.54 -12.34
N ALA A 770 4.65 -15.06 -12.23
CA ALA A 770 5.71 -14.52 -11.39
C ALA A 770 5.99 -13.03 -11.69
N TYR A 771 6.05 -12.21 -10.64
CA TYR A 771 6.16 -10.76 -10.71
C TYR A 771 7.35 -10.21 -9.92
N VAL A 772 7.53 -10.62 -8.64
CA VAL A 772 8.68 -10.26 -7.82
C VAL A 772 9.40 -11.51 -7.37
N TYR A 773 10.70 -11.55 -7.53
CA TYR A 773 11.56 -12.67 -7.17
C TYR A 773 12.51 -12.29 -6.05
N PHE A 774 12.73 -13.20 -5.11
CA PHE A 774 13.69 -13.08 -4.03
C PHE A 774 14.74 -14.18 -4.16
N PHE A 775 15.98 -13.80 -4.35
CA PHE A 775 17.11 -14.71 -4.47
C PHE A 775 18.04 -14.53 -3.28
N ASN A 776 18.34 -15.61 -2.57
CA ASN A 776 19.35 -15.59 -1.51
C ASN A 776 20.71 -15.94 -2.06
N ARG A 777 21.74 -15.22 -1.61
CA ARG A 777 23.12 -15.51 -1.90
C ARG A 777 23.55 -16.80 -1.16
N VAL A 778 24.19 -17.75 -1.86
CA VAL A 778 24.56 -19.09 -1.35
C VAL A 778 26.05 -19.33 -1.48
#